data_6444f74038d737b6bce47018c8acd8c6
#
_entry.id   6444f74038d737b6bce47018c8acd8c6
#
_cell.length_a   1.000
_cell.length_b   1.000
_cell.length_c   1.000
_cell.angle_alpha   90.00
_cell.angle_beta   90.00
_cell.angle_gamma   90.00
#
_symmetry.space_group_name_H-M   'P 1'
#
loop_
_entity.id
_entity.type
_entity.pdbx_description
1 polymer ?
#
loop_
_entity_poly.entity_id
_entity_poly.type
_entity_poly.pdbx_seq_one_letter_code
_entity_poly.pdbx_strand_id
1 'polypeptide(L)'
;MKINKSTVLPKLTPVKQALQNHLVFSCFKIEKVATPRDWYDATAYTVRDHVVERWVRTSSSYYDHDPKRVYYLSLEFLIGRMLTNAALNLGIKDELSDGLGALGHSLENAVEMENDAALGNGGLGRLAACFLDSMATMDIPATGYGIRYEYGMFKQSIEHGQQMENPDNWLRYGNIWEFQRPEATYNIKFYGHVVQVAESPNGAKQGHWVDAEHVVAMAYDVPVPGYGTETVNNLRLWSAKATREFDLRHFNDGNYEQAVEERNETETISKVLYPNDASASGRELRLKQQYFFVSASIQDILRRFVSAHALKSPKDWQQLPEKIAIQLNDTHPAIGVAEMMYQLVDTHHLEWNFAWSLVTKIFAYTNHTLLPEALETWSIELFGALLPRHLEIIYEINQQFITEVNHHFPGDAELIKRVSIIDESNGRRVRMAHLAVVGSHTVNGVAALHSGLLQTTLFADFHKIYPGKFINVTNGITPRRWLNQANPLLTDLIKKAIGDGFQKDLTQLKKLTPLADDKDFRKAFRAVKQANKQRLADKIKARTNISVNPNSLFDVQIKRIHEYKRQLLNVLHVITLYNRIRAGEKNITPRTVIFGGKAAPGYWMAKLIIRLINDIAAVINDDPAVGDQLKVVFYPNYDVSAAEVLFPGSDLSEQISTAGTEASGTGNMKMALNGALTIGTLDGANIEIMEEVGEENFFIFGLTTPEVAKTKASGYNPRDYYNTNTELKAVIDMIGNGYFSLQEPARYQAIVDNLLNNDNYLLLADYASYIVAQDEVGKTYQNQEEWSKRAILNVARMAKFSSDRTISEYAKNIWHVESLNTKK
;
A
#
# COMPACT_ATOMS: atom_id res chain seq x y z
N MET A 1 -21.73 -25.35 3.49
CA MET A 1 -21.87 -26.51 2.58
C MET A 1 -20.89 -27.57 3.04
N LYS A 2 -21.31 -28.63 3.70
CA LYS A 2 -20.40 -29.73 4.04
C LYS A 2 -20.05 -30.45 2.74
N ILE A 3 -18.83 -30.21 2.25
CA ILE A 3 -18.33 -31.00 1.12
C ILE A 3 -18.04 -32.39 1.67
N ASN A 4 -18.72 -33.38 1.11
CA ASN A 4 -18.60 -34.76 1.52
C ASN A 4 -17.13 -35.20 1.32
N LYS A 5 -16.50 -35.92 2.29
CA LYS A 5 -15.12 -36.42 2.22
C LYS A 5 -14.78 -37.23 0.94
N SER A 6 -15.78 -37.50 0.10
CA SER A 6 -15.68 -38.23 -1.16
C SER A 6 -15.69 -37.36 -2.42
N THR A 7 -15.61 -36.02 -2.31
CA THR A 7 -15.54 -35.16 -3.51
C THR A 7 -14.17 -35.35 -4.19
N VAL A 8 -14.14 -36.21 -5.18
CA VAL A 8 -12.95 -36.39 -6.04
C VAL A 8 -12.90 -35.20 -7.00
N LEU A 9 -11.93 -34.30 -6.80
CA LEU A 9 -11.68 -33.24 -7.77
C LEU A 9 -11.17 -33.84 -9.09
N PRO A 10 -11.50 -33.23 -10.24
CA PRO A 10 -10.91 -33.65 -11.52
C PRO A 10 -9.40 -33.57 -11.46
N LYS A 11 -8.71 -34.50 -12.13
CA LYS A 11 -7.25 -34.41 -12.27
C LYS A 11 -6.89 -33.23 -13.16
N LEU A 12 -5.90 -32.46 -12.72
CA LEU A 12 -5.32 -31.41 -13.55
C LEU A 12 -4.68 -32.00 -14.80
N THR A 13 -4.88 -31.33 -15.92
CA THR A 13 -4.27 -31.67 -17.20
C THR A 13 -2.81 -31.18 -17.18
N PRO A 14 -1.84 -31.91 -17.80
CA PRO A 14 -0.46 -31.44 -17.95
C PRO A 14 -0.43 -30.04 -18.59
N VAL A 15 0.46 -29.17 -18.14
CA VAL A 15 0.47 -27.72 -18.45
C VAL A 15 0.39 -27.45 -19.96
N LYS A 16 1.23 -28.09 -20.78
CA LYS A 16 1.21 -27.91 -22.26
C LYS A 16 -0.17 -28.24 -22.85
N GLN A 17 -0.77 -29.32 -22.42
CA GLN A 17 -2.11 -29.75 -22.90
C GLN A 17 -3.20 -28.80 -22.39
N ALA A 18 -3.08 -28.30 -21.14
CA ALA A 18 -3.98 -27.31 -20.58
C ALA A 18 -3.95 -26.00 -21.35
N LEU A 19 -2.76 -25.50 -21.73
CA LEU A 19 -2.59 -24.32 -22.58
C LEU A 19 -3.36 -24.47 -23.90
N GLN A 20 -3.17 -25.59 -24.61
CA GLN A 20 -3.87 -25.86 -25.86
C GLN A 20 -5.40 -26.00 -25.66
N ASN A 21 -5.83 -26.67 -24.60
CA ASN A 21 -7.24 -26.83 -24.27
C ASN A 21 -7.89 -25.47 -23.98
N HIS A 22 -7.27 -24.64 -23.17
CA HIS A 22 -7.82 -23.30 -22.87
C HIS A 22 -7.80 -22.39 -24.08
N LEU A 23 -6.79 -22.46 -24.95
CA LEU A 23 -6.78 -21.69 -26.18
C LEU A 23 -8.00 -22.04 -27.04
N VAL A 24 -8.32 -23.34 -27.18
CA VAL A 24 -9.46 -23.78 -28.00
C VAL A 24 -10.79 -23.59 -27.28
N PHE A 25 -10.94 -24.09 -26.07
CA PHE A 25 -12.26 -24.21 -25.43
C PHE A 25 -12.63 -22.99 -24.58
N SER A 26 -11.65 -22.24 -24.06
CA SER A 26 -11.93 -21.03 -23.25
C SER A 26 -11.81 -19.75 -24.08
N CYS A 27 -10.84 -19.67 -25.02
CA CYS A 27 -10.63 -18.49 -25.85
C CYS A 27 -11.25 -18.61 -27.25
N PHE A 28 -11.72 -19.80 -27.65
CA PHE A 28 -12.28 -20.08 -28.98
C PHE A 28 -11.29 -19.71 -30.10
N LYS A 29 -10.01 -20.12 -29.95
CA LYS A 29 -8.93 -19.85 -30.89
C LYS A 29 -8.15 -21.11 -31.23
N ILE A 30 -7.58 -21.14 -32.43
CA ILE A 30 -6.55 -22.11 -32.81
C ILE A 30 -5.19 -21.40 -32.92
N GLU A 31 -4.11 -22.15 -32.77
CA GLU A 31 -2.73 -21.58 -32.71
C GLU A 31 -2.42 -20.61 -33.85
N LYS A 32 -2.87 -20.91 -35.08
CA LYS A 32 -2.60 -20.10 -36.29
C LYS A 32 -3.16 -18.69 -36.27
N VAL A 33 -4.24 -18.44 -35.47
CA VAL A 33 -4.94 -17.15 -35.46
C VAL A 33 -4.96 -16.53 -34.07
N ALA A 34 -4.33 -17.17 -33.09
CA ALA A 34 -4.25 -16.68 -31.72
C ALA A 34 -3.37 -15.44 -31.62
N THR A 35 -3.86 -14.42 -30.93
CA THR A 35 -3.14 -13.19 -30.64
C THR A 35 -2.30 -13.35 -29.35
N PRO A 36 -1.37 -12.44 -29.05
CA PRO A 36 -0.67 -12.44 -27.76
C PRO A 36 -1.63 -12.42 -26.55
N ARG A 37 -2.77 -11.73 -26.67
CA ARG A 37 -3.79 -11.71 -25.64
C ARG A 37 -4.45 -13.07 -25.42
N ASP A 38 -4.79 -13.80 -26.51
CA ASP A 38 -5.37 -15.13 -26.40
C ASP A 38 -4.41 -16.11 -25.69
N TRP A 39 -3.10 -15.98 -25.93
CA TRP A 39 -2.08 -16.76 -25.24
C TRP A 39 -1.96 -16.40 -23.76
N TYR A 40 -2.04 -15.10 -23.40
CA TYR A 40 -2.13 -14.70 -22.01
C TYR A 40 -3.36 -15.32 -21.33
N ASP A 41 -4.53 -15.21 -21.96
CA ASP A 41 -5.77 -15.72 -21.40
C ASP A 41 -5.71 -17.24 -21.19
N ALA A 42 -5.24 -18.02 -22.18
CA ALA A 42 -5.02 -19.46 -22.04
C ALA A 42 -4.03 -19.80 -20.91
N THR A 43 -2.95 -19.03 -20.79
CA THR A 43 -1.95 -19.21 -19.74
C THR A 43 -2.54 -18.91 -18.36
N ALA A 44 -3.26 -17.81 -18.23
CA ALA A 44 -3.91 -17.42 -16.97
C ALA A 44 -4.97 -18.44 -16.55
N TYR A 45 -5.79 -18.97 -17.47
CA TYR A 45 -6.74 -20.05 -17.20
C TYR A 45 -6.03 -21.33 -16.73
N THR A 46 -4.91 -21.70 -17.37
CA THR A 46 -4.12 -22.86 -16.94
C THR A 46 -3.63 -22.73 -15.50
N VAL A 47 -3.07 -21.58 -15.15
CA VAL A 47 -2.62 -21.31 -13.76
C VAL A 47 -3.80 -21.25 -12.80
N ARG A 48 -4.93 -20.67 -13.22
CA ARG A 48 -6.16 -20.57 -12.41
C ARG A 48 -6.72 -21.92 -12.04
N ASP A 49 -6.64 -22.93 -12.90
CA ASP A 49 -7.12 -24.29 -12.59
C ASP A 49 -6.34 -24.87 -11.39
N HIS A 50 -5.03 -24.69 -11.34
CA HIS A 50 -4.19 -25.10 -10.21
C HIS A 50 -4.52 -24.33 -8.93
N VAL A 51 -4.77 -23.02 -9.05
CA VAL A 51 -5.19 -22.19 -7.90
C VAL A 51 -6.53 -22.65 -7.36
N VAL A 52 -7.53 -22.87 -8.24
CA VAL A 52 -8.89 -23.25 -7.84
C VAL A 52 -8.93 -24.62 -7.18
N GLU A 53 -8.15 -25.56 -7.67
CA GLU A 53 -8.06 -26.89 -7.09
C GLU A 53 -7.61 -26.82 -5.62
N ARG A 54 -6.54 -26.07 -5.31
CA ARG A 54 -6.08 -25.85 -3.95
C ARG A 54 -7.06 -25.00 -3.13
N TRP A 55 -7.70 -24.01 -3.74
CA TRP A 55 -8.67 -23.14 -3.07
C TRP A 55 -9.90 -23.89 -2.57
N VAL A 56 -10.40 -24.86 -3.36
CA VAL A 56 -11.50 -25.75 -2.94
C VAL A 56 -11.08 -26.59 -1.73
N ARG A 57 -9.88 -27.16 -1.73
CA ARG A 57 -9.33 -27.92 -0.59
C ARG A 57 -9.17 -27.06 0.66
N THR A 58 -8.60 -25.84 0.52
CA THR A 58 -8.46 -24.90 1.61
C THR A 58 -9.80 -24.53 2.21
N SER A 59 -10.79 -24.23 1.36
CA SER A 59 -12.15 -23.87 1.81
C SER A 59 -12.80 -25.03 2.59
N SER A 60 -12.65 -26.25 2.11
CA SER A 60 -13.17 -27.45 2.80
C SER A 60 -12.49 -27.62 4.16
N SER A 61 -11.17 -27.49 4.23
CA SER A 61 -10.40 -27.56 5.47
C SER A 61 -10.85 -26.51 6.49
N TYR A 62 -11.13 -25.27 6.04
CA TYR A 62 -11.64 -24.22 6.93
C TYR A 62 -13.05 -24.49 7.47
N TYR A 63 -13.90 -25.21 6.72
CA TYR A 63 -15.20 -25.65 7.24
C TYR A 63 -15.09 -26.83 8.19
N ASP A 64 -14.17 -27.77 7.94
CA ASP A 64 -14.03 -28.98 8.74
C ASP A 64 -13.35 -28.70 10.11
N HIS A 65 -12.39 -27.79 10.15
CA HIS A 65 -11.62 -27.49 11.37
C HIS A 65 -12.14 -26.26 12.13
N ASP A 66 -12.97 -25.43 11.49
CA ASP A 66 -13.52 -24.19 12.05
C ASP A 66 -12.47 -23.33 12.81
N PRO A 67 -11.34 -22.99 12.18
CA PRO A 67 -10.29 -22.21 12.83
C PRO A 67 -10.73 -20.78 13.07
N LYS A 68 -10.06 -20.07 14.00
CA LYS A 68 -10.15 -18.63 14.09
C LYS A 68 -9.65 -18.00 12.78
N ARG A 69 -10.39 -17.03 12.23
CA ARG A 69 -10.10 -16.41 10.92
C ARG A 69 -9.76 -14.93 11.09
N VAL A 70 -8.75 -14.51 10.34
CA VAL A 70 -8.37 -13.11 10.22
C VAL A 70 -9.14 -12.47 9.07
N TYR A 71 -9.72 -11.32 9.33
CA TYR A 71 -10.38 -10.48 8.34
C TYR A 71 -9.64 -9.15 8.25
N TYR A 72 -8.94 -8.94 7.12
CA TYR A 72 -8.11 -7.78 6.90
C TYR A 72 -8.89 -6.75 6.06
N LEU A 73 -9.36 -5.68 6.70
CA LEU A 73 -10.17 -4.63 6.07
C LEU A 73 -9.27 -3.51 5.57
N SER A 74 -9.24 -3.29 4.27
CA SER A 74 -8.44 -2.23 3.67
C SER A 74 -9.16 -1.58 2.50
N LEU A 75 -9.09 -0.24 2.42
CA LEU A 75 -9.62 0.51 1.28
C LEU A 75 -8.75 0.31 0.02
N GLU A 76 -7.51 -0.16 0.19
CA GLU A 76 -6.52 -0.35 -0.86
C GLU A 76 -5.94 -1.76 -0.86
N PHE A 77 -5.84 -2.36 -2.06
CA PHE A 77 -5.04 -3.55 -2.33
C PHE A 77 -4.28 -3.36 -3.64
N LEU A 78 -3.00 -2.99 -3.55
CA LEU A 78 -2.15 -2.77 -4.72
C LEU A 78 -1.49 -4.08 -5.15
N ILE A 79 -2.25 -4.91 -5.85
CA ILE A 79 -1.89 -6.29 -6.17
C ILE A 79 -0.85 -6.36 -7.29
N GLY A 80 -1.00 -5.56 -8.36
CA GLY A 80 -0.21 -5.69 -9.57
C GLY A 80 -0.63 -6.88 -10.42
N ARG A 81 0.28 -7.38 -11.27
CA ARG A 81 0.07 -8.56 -12.10
C ARG A 81 0.07 -9.82 -11.25
N MET A 82 -0.82 -10.76 -11.54
CA MET A 82 -1.03 -11.98 -10.76
C MET A 82 -0.41 -13.23 -11.39
N LEU A 83 -0.31 -13.30 -12.73
CA LEU A 83 0.10 -14.49 -13.45
C LEU A 83 1.43 -15.08 -12.94
N THR A 84 2.50 -14.29 -12.99
CA THR A 84 3.84 -14.77 -12.57
C THR A 84 3.88 -15.08 -11.08
N ASN A 85 3.21 -14.26 -10.25
CA ASN A 85 3.19 -14.46 -8.81
C ASN A 85 2.46 -15.76 -8.43
N ALA A 86 1.30 -16.01 -9.04
CA ALA A 86 0.55 -17.24 -8.83
C ALA A 86 1.34 -18.47 -9.30
N ALA A 87 1.93 -18.43 -10.51
CA ALA A 87 2.73 -19.52 -11.03
C ALA A 87 3.96 -19.83 -10.14
N LEU A 88 4.62 -18.79 -9.61
CA LEU A 88 5.74 -18.92 -8.66
C LEU A 88 5.28 -19.58 -7.36
N ASN A 89 4.20 -19.08 -6.76
CA ASN A 89 3.68 -19.56 -5.47
C ASN A 89 3.20 -21.01 -5.57
N LEU A 90 2.62 -21.40 -6.70
CA LEU A 90 2.20 -22.78 -6.98
C LEU A 90 3.37 -23.73 -7.30
N GLY A 91 4.56 -23.19 -7.61
CA GLY A 91 5.73 -23.96 -8.01
C GLY A 91 5.68 -24.50 -9.44
N ILE A 92 4.86 -23.92 -10.33
CA ILE A 92 4.67 -24.36 -11.73
C ILE A 92 5.24 -23.38 -12.77
N LYS A 93 6.00 -22.36 -12.34
CA LYS A 93 6.51 -21.31 -13.24
C LYS A 93 7.40 -21.88 -14.35
N ASP A 94 8.32 -22.79 -14.01
CA ASP A 94 9.25 -23.38 -14.97
C ASP A 94 8.50 -24.28 -15.96
N GLU A 95 7.60 -25.14 -15.47
CA GLU A 95 6.74 -25.98 -16.30
C GLU A 95 5.86 -25.17 -17.27
N LEU A 96 5.38 -23.99 -16.80
CA LEU A 96 4.58 -23.06 -17.61
C LEU A 96 5.44 -22.42 -18.71
N SER A 97 6.67 -22.03 -18.39
CA SER A 97 7.64 -21.46 -19.33
C SER A 97 8.03 -22.48 -20.40
N ASP A 98 8.32 -23.72 -19.99
CA ASP A 98 8.66 -24.82 -20.89
C ASP A 98 7.48 -25.18 -21.81
N GLY A 99 6.26 -25.22 -21.25
CA GLY A 99 5.03 -25.49 -21.98
C GLY A 99 4.76 -24.45 -23.08
N LEU A 100 4.91 -23.16 -22.76
CA LEU A 100 4.81 -22.07 -23.74
C LEU A 100 5.94 -22.10 -24.76
N GLY A 101 7.18 -22.34 -24.33
CA GLY A 101 8.34 -22.47 -25.20
C GLY A 101 8.17 -23.59 -26.25
N ALA A 102 7.61 -24.74 -25.84
CA ALA A 102 7.30 -25.85 -26.74
C ALA A 102 6.16 -25.54 -27.74
N LEU A 103 5.45 -24.45 -27.57
CA LEU A 103 4.41 -23.90 -28.45
C LEU A 103 4.89 -22.66 -29.23
N GLY A 104 6.19 -22.27 -29.07
CA GLY A 104 6.78 -21.12 -29.78
C GLY A 104 6.49 -19.75 -29.11
N HIS A 105 6.10 -19.75 -27.86
CA HIS A 105 5.77 -18.53 -27.08
C HIS A 105 6.63 -18.40 -25.84
N SER A 106 6.69 -17.19 -25.24
CA SER A 106 7.39 -16.96 -23.98
C SER A 106 6.41 -16.49 -22.89
N LEU A 107 6.73 -16.85 -21.65
CA LEU A 107 5.96 -16.42 -20.48
C LEU A 107 6.03 -14.90 -20.32
N GLU A 108 7.18 -14.28 -20.62
CA GLU A 108 7.37 -12.84 -20.52
C GLU A 108 6.41 -12.08 -21.44
N ASN A 109 6.24 -12.53 -22.68
CA ASN A 109 5.30 -11.92 -23.63
C ASN A 109 3.84 -12.07 -23.17
N ALA A 110 3.49 -13.20 -22.57
CA ALA A 110 2.16 -13.40 -21.99
C ALA A 110 1.93 -12.44 -20.82
N VAL A 111 2.89 -12.32 -19.91
CA VAL A 111 2.81 -11.42 -18.73
C VAL A 111 2.66 -9.94 -19.12
N GLU A 112 3.29 -9.50 -20.23
CA GLU A 112 3.13 -8.10 -20.69
C GLU A 112 1.71 -7.75 -21.16
N MET A 113 0.87 -8.76 -21.43
CA MET A 113 -0.56 -8.54 -21.76
C MET A 113 -1.44 -8.36 -20.53
N GLU A 114 -0.96 -8.67 -19.32
CA GLU A 114 -1.70 -8.49 -18.07
C GLU A 114 -1.63 -7.04 -17.59
N ASN A 115 -2.78 -6.45 -17.28
CA ASN A 115 -2.83 -5.15 -16.63
C ASN A 115 -2.54 -5.30 -15.13
N ASP A 116 -1.86 -4.32 -14.54
CA ASP A 116 -1.75 -4.23 -13.08
C ASP A 116 -3.15 -4.02 -12.47
N ALA A 117 -3.51 -4.83 -11.49
CA ALA A 117 -4.65 -4.54 -10.62
C ALA A 117 -4.23 -3.44 -9.63
N ALA A 118 -4.37 -2.18 -10.07
CA ALA A 118 -3.92 -0.99 -9.34
C ALA A 118 -5.02 -0.47 -8.39
N LEU A 119 -5.51 -1.34 -7.50
CA LEU A 119 -6.57 -1.03 -6.53
C LEU A 119 -6.01 -0.37 -5.26
N GLY A 120 -4.95 0.41 -5.39
CA GLY A 120 -4.26 1.11 -4.32
C GLY A 120 -3.35 2.20 -4.85
N ASN A 121 -2.95 3.12 -3.96
CA ASN A 121 -2.14 4.28 -4.31
C ASN A 121 -0.63 4.07 -4.06
N GLY A 122 -0.27 3.36 -2.98
CA GLY A 122 1.14 3.28 -2.59
C GLY A 122 1.44 2.25 -1.52
N GLY A 123 2.19 2.66 -0.48
CA GLY A 123 2.71 1.76 0.56
C GLY A 123 1.64 0.99 1.31
N LEU A 124 0.53 1.63 1.68
CA LEU A 124 -0.58 1.01 2.41
C LEU A 124 -1.21 -0.14 1.63
N GLY A 125 -1.57 0.11 0.36
CA GLY A 125 -2.19 -0.91 -0.50
C GLY A 125 -1.23 -2.02 -0.88
N ARG A 126 0.07 -1.72 -1.08
CA ARG A 126 1.05 -2.77 -1.36
C ARG A 126 1.38 -3.60 -0.12
N LEU A 127 1.38 -3.00 1.08
CA LEU A 127 1.53 -3.73 2.33
C LEU A 127 0.39 -4.75 2.51
N ALA A 128 -0.86 -4.31 2.30
CA ALA A 128 -2.02 -5.20 2.34
C ALA A 128 -1.87 -6.40 1.40
N ALA A 129 -1.40 -6.18 0.17
CA ALA A 129 -1.12 -7.26 -0.79
C ALA A 129 0.03 -8.19 -0.33
N CYS A 130 1.10 -7.66 0.28
CA CYS A 130 2.18 -8.47 0.88
C CYS A 130 1.67 -9.31 2.05
N PHE A 131 0.79 -8.75 2.88
CA PHE A 131 0.23 -9.45 4.03
C PHE A 131 -0.69 -10.62 3.61
N LEU A 132 -1.48 -10.46 2.55
CA LEU A 132 -2.28 -11.57 2.00
C LEU A 132 -1.38 -12.71 1.51
N ASP A 133 -0.30 -12.41 0.78
CA ASP A 133 0.69 -13.39 0.33
C ASP A 133 1.33 -14.14 1.51
N SER A 134 1.73 -13.41 2.56
CA SER A 134 2.35 -14.00 3.75
C SER A 134 1.37 -14.81 4.58
N MET A 135 0.13 -14.34 4.78
CA MET A 135 -0.88 -15.12 5.50
C MET A 135 -1.17 -16.45 4.80
N ALA A 136 -1.30 -16.44 3.47
CA ALA A 136 -1.47 -17.66 2.69
C ALA A 136 -0.24 -18.59 2.77
N THR A 137 0.98 -18.03 2.65
CA THR A 137 2.24 -18.79 2.72
C THR A 137 2.47 -19.45 4.07
N MET A 138 1.97 -18.83 5.15
CA MET A 138 2.11 -19.31 6.53
C MET A 138 0.90 -20.15 6.99
N ASP A 139 0.01 -20.52 6.09
CA ASP A 139 -1.18 -21.32 6.36
C ASP A 139 -2.14 -20.66 7.40
N ILE A 140 -2.16 -19.34 7.46
CA ILE A 140 -3.05 -18.59 8.35
C ILE A 140 -4.40 -18.36 7.65
N PRO A 141 -5.51 -18.83 8.26
CA PRO A 141 -6.85 -18.62 7.71
C PRO A 141 -7.21 -17.14 7.64
N ALA A 142 -7.27 -16.57 6.45
CA ALA A 142 -7.51 -15.14 6.27
C ALA A 142 -8.38 -14.82 5.07
N THR A 143 -9.07 -13.67 5.16
CA THR A 143 -9.78 -13.04 4.04
C THR A 143 -9.51 -11.55 4.05
N GLY A 144 -9.03 -11.01 2.93
CA GLY A 144 -9.00 -9.56 2.70
C GLY A 144 -10.36 -9.06 2.23
N TYR A 145 -10.75 -7.86 2.67
CA TYR A 145 -11.95 -7.17 2.20
C TYR A 145 -11.64 -5.77 1.73
N GLY A 146 -12.15 -5.39 0.55
CA GLY A 146 -11.98 -4.07 -0.03
C GLY A 146 -13.04 -3.75 -1.08
N ILE A 147 -12.77 -2.75 -1.92
CA ILE A 147 -13.64 -2.33 -3.02
C ILE A 147 -13.05 -2.83 -4.35
N ARG A 148 -13.91 -3.36 -5.21
CA ARG A 148 -13.61 -3.65 -6.61
C ARG A 148 -13.77 -2.37 -7.43
N TYR A 149 -12.72 -1.54 -7.44
CA TYR A 149 -12.75 -0.33 -8.26
C TYR A 149 -12.84 -0.69 -9.74
N GLU A 150 -13.73 -0.04 -10.46
CA GLU A 150 -13.89 -0.23 -11.90
C GLU A 150 -12.67 0.28 -12.68
N TYR A 151 -12.10 1.39 -12.19
CA TYR A 151 -10.85 1.98 -12.67
C TYR A 151 -9.82 1.92 -11.56
N GLY A 152 -8.61 1.48 -11.88
CA GLY A 152 -7.48 1.54 -10.96
C GLY A 152 -7.06 2.97 -10.65
N MET A 153 -6.01 3.12 -9.85
CA MET A 153 -5.35 4.41 -9.68
C MET A 153 -4.94 4.92 -11.07
N PHE A 154 -5.23 6.18 -11.39
CA PHE A 154 -5.06 6.73 -12.74
C PHE A 154 -3.72 6.36 -13.42
N LYS A 155 -3.72 6.25 -14.75
CA LYS A 155 -2.49 6.18 -15.54
C LYS A 155 -1.90 7.57 -15.68
N GLN A 156 -0.64 7.71 -15.29
CA GLN A 156 0.09 8.97 -15.42
C GLN A 156 0.78 9.04 -16.78
N SER A 157 0.46 10.07 -17.56
CA SER A 157 1.31 10.54 -18.67
C SER A 157 1.99 11.86 -18.28
N ILE A 158 3.10 12.14 -18.94
CA ILE A 158 3.80 13.42 -18.83
C ILE A 158 3.65 14.16 -20.16
N GLU A 159 2.94 15.29 -20.13
CA GLU A 159 2.71 16.13 -21.31
C GLU A 159 3.23 17.54 -21.02
N HIS A 160 4.12 18.02 -21.86
CA HIS A 160 4.81 19.31 -21.63
C HIS A 160 5.41 19.46 -20.23
N GLY A 161 6.00 18.35 -19.73
CA GLY A 161 6.59 18.29 -18.39
C GLY A 161 5.60 18.10 -17.24
N GLN A 162 4.29 18.14 -17.49
CA GLN A 162 3.24 18.08 -16.48
C GLN A 162 2.65 16.68 -16.36
N GLN A 163 2.24 16.31 -15.14
CA GLN A 163 1.43 15.12 -14.92
C GLN A 163 0.02 15.31 -15.49
N MET A 164 -0.38 14.37 -16.32
CA MET A 164 -1.77 14.19 -16.77
C MET A 164 -2.31 12.89 -16.21
N GLU A 165 -3.56 12.93 -15.74
CA GLU A 165 -4.26 11.78 -15.19
C GLU A 165 -5.22 11.20 -16.24
N ASN A 166 -4.99 9.93 -16.60
CA ASN A 166 -5.83 9.20 -17.54
C ASN A 166 -6.55 8.04 -16.82
N PRO A 167 -7.78 7.68 -17.22
CA PRO A 167 -8.46 6.53 -16.63
C PRO A 167 -7.66 5.24 -16.80
N ASP A 168 -7.48 4.48 -15.72
CA ASP A 168 -6.90 3.16 -15.75
C ASP A 168 -7.98 2.10 -15.87
N ASN A 169 -8.45 1.85 -17.09
CA ASN A 169 -9.47 0.85 -17.38
C ASN A 169 -8.87 -0.55 -17.38
N TRP A 170 -8.47 -1.05 -16.21
CA TRP A 170 -7.83 -2.35 -16.05
C TRP A 170 -8.76 -3.54 -16.32
N LEU A 171 -10.08 -3.32 -16.20
CA LEU A 171 -11.13 -4.31 -16.46
C LEU A 171 -11.63 -4.33 -17.91
N ARG A 172 -11.05 -3.53 -18.80
CA ARG A 172 -11.53 -3.38 -20.21
C ARG A 172 -11.70 -4.71 -20.93
N TYR A 173 -10.87 -5.68 -20.63
CA TYR A 173 -10.89 -7.01 -21.26
C TYR A 173 -11.32 -8.12 -20.30
N GLY A 174 -12.00 -7.74 -19.21
CA GLY A 174 -12.34 -8.66 -18.12
C GLY A 174 -11.16 -8.95 -17.19
N ASN A 175 -11.42 -9.75 -16.16
CA ASN A 175 -10.42 -10.21 -15.20
C ASN A 175 -10.56 -11.71 -14.97
N ILE A 176 -9.60 -12.51 -15.45
CA ILE A 176 -9.63 -13.96 -15.35
C ILE A 176 -9.50 -14.43 -13.89
N TRP A 177 -8.89 -13.62 -13.03
CA TRP A 177 -8.58 -13.98 -11.65
C TRP A 177 -9.74 -13.83 -10.68
N GLU A 178 -10.84 -13.16 -11.07
CA GLU A 178 -11.98 -12.95 -10.18
C GLU A 178 -13.13 -13.90 -10.44
N PHE A 179 -13.87 -14.21 -9.38
CA PHE A 179 -15.08 -15.00 -9.39
C PHE A 179 -16.24 -14.19 -8.82
N GLN A 180 -17.20 -13.83 -9.66
CA GLN A 180 -18.43 -13.18 -9.22
C GLN A 180 -19.22 -14.10 -8.31
N ARG A 181 -19.77 -13.56 -7.20
CA ARG A 181 -20.53 -14.30 -6.18
C ARG A 181 -21.93 -13.70 -6.02
N PRO A 182 -22.86 -14.00 -6.92
CA PRO A 182 -24.23 -13.46 -6.82
C PRO A 182 -24.94 -13.87 -5.52
N GLU A 183 -24.55 -15.01 -4.94
CA GLU A 183 -25.07 -15.49 -3.66
C GLU A 183 -24.55 -14.71 -2.43
N ALA A 184 -23.58 -13.85 -2.62
CA ALA A 184 -23.00 -12.99 -1.58
C ALA A 184 -23.28 -11.52 -1.92
N THR A 185 -24.53 -11.12 -1.72
CA THR A 185 -25.01 -9.75 -1.90
C THR A 185 -25.58 -9.22 -0.59
N TYR A 186 -25.33 -7.93 -0.31
CA TYR A 186 -25.80 -7.26 0.91
C TYR A 186 -26.37 -5.90 0.57
N ASN A 187 -27.44 -5.52 1.27
CA ASN A 187 -28.03 -4.19 1.17
C ASN A 187 -27.33 -3.23 2.14
N ILE A 188 -26.81 -2.14 1.61
CA ILE A 188 -26.15 -1.08 2.34
C ILE A 188 -27.08 0.12 2.36
N LYS A 189 -27.33 0.67 3.55
CA LYS A 189 -28.24 1.80 3.78
C LYS A 189 -27.46 3.11 3.81
N PHE A 190 -28.04 4.14 3.22
CA PHE A 190 -27.57 5.52 3.32
C PHE A 190 -28.75 6.46 3.57
N TYR A 191 -28.49 7.59 4.17
CA TYR A 191 -29.50 8.63 4.44
C TYR A 191 -30.65 8.16 5.34
N GLY A 192 -31.87 8.69 5.16
CA GLY A 192 -33.01 8.37 6.00
C GLY A 192 -32.88 8.96 7.41
N HIS A 193 -33.58 8.35 8.35
CA HIS A 193 -33.57 8.80 9.75
C HIS A 193 -33.78 7.62 10.71
N VAL A 194 -33.56 7.86 12.00
CA VAL A 194 -33.74 6.87 13.06
C VAL A 194 -35.05 7.14 13.79
N VAL A 195 -35.89 6.12 13.87
CA VAL A 195 -37.05 6.11 14.77
C VAL A 195 -36.67 5.32 16.01
N GLN A 196 -36.75 5.95 17.17
CA GLN A 196 -36.51 5.26 18.43
C GLN A 196 -37.68 4.34 18.74
N VAL A 197 -37.39 3.07 18.95
CA VAL A 197 -38.36 2.13 19.50
C VAL A 197 -38.25 2.15 21.02
N ALA A 198 -39.38 1.99 21.70
CA ALA A 198 -39.41 1.84 23.15
C ALA A 198 -38.41 0.77 23.61
N GLU A 199 -37.78 0.97 24.77
CA GLU A 199 -36.80 0.05 25.34
C GLU A 199 -37.23 -1.40 25.16
N SER A 200 -36.41 -2.19 24.56
CA SER A 200 -36.58 -3.65 24.48
C SER A 200 -36.71 -4.21 25.90
N PRO A 201 -37.47 -5.31 26.10
CA PRO A 201 -37.55 -5.96 27.43
C PRO A 201 -36.20 -6.28 28.07
N ASN A 202 -35.13 -6.27 27.29
CA ASN A 202 -33.73 -6.53 27.68
C ASN A 202 -32.93 -5.25 27.92
N GLY A 203 -33.54 -4.05 27.93
CA GLY A 203 -32.87 -2.75 28.19
C GLY A 203 -32.03 -2.23 27.03
N ALA A 204 -32.07 -2.89 25.83
CA ALA A 204 -31.35 -2.42 24.68
C ALA A 204 -32.07 -1.24 24.01
N LYS A 205 -31.40 -0.10 23.87
CA LYS A 205 -31.87 1.04 23.07
C LYS A 205 -31.69 0.71 21.58
N GLN A 206 -32.71 0.08 21.00
CA GLN A 206 -32.72 -0.25 19.57
C GLN A 206 -33.20 0.95 18.76
N GLY A 207 -32.50 1.26 17.65
CA GLY A 207 -32.93 2.25 16.69
C GLY A 207 -33.42 1.60 15.41
N HIS A 208 -34.59 2.00 14.90
CA HIS A 208 -35.02 1.61 13.56
C HIS A 208 -34.60 2.67 12.55
N TRP A 209 -33.67 2.28 11.68
CA TRP A 209 -33.24 3.11 10.57
C TRP A 209 -34.19 2.92 9.38
N VAL A 210 -35.00 3.97 9.11
CA VAL A 210 -36.09 3.98 8.12
C VAL A 210 -35.84 5.02 7.02
N ASP A 211 -36.58 4.89 5.91
CA ASP A 211 -36.49 5.77 4.74
C ASP A 211 -35.08 5.90 4.16
N ALA A 212 -34.27 4.86 4.33
CA ALA A 212 -32.92 4.82 3.80
C ALA A 212 -32.92 4.50 2.31
N GLU A 213 -31.96 5.07 1.59
CA GLU A 213 -31.57 4.62 0.26
C GLU A 213 -30.78 3.33 0.34
N HIS A 214 -30.95 2.45 -0.64
CA HIS A 214 -30.34 1.12 -0.64
C HIS A 214 -29.38 0.96 -1.81
N VAL A 215 -28.17 0.50 -1.51
CA VAL A 215 -27.14 0.11 -2.48
C VAL A 215 -26.84 -1.37 -2.29
N VAL A 216 -26.83 -2.14 -3.36
CA VAL A 216 -26.45 -3.55 -3.32
C VAL A 216 -24.94 -3.70 -3.44
N ALA A 217 -24.31 -4.30 -2.44
CA ALA A 217 -22.92 -4.72 -2.51
C ALA A 217 -22.84 -6.15 -3.02
N MET A 218 -22.21 -6.36 -4.19
CA MET A 218 -22.00 -7.67 -4.80
C MET A 218 -20.54 -8.09 -4.67
N ALA A 219 -20.29 -9.32 -4.20
CA ALA A 219 -18.97 -9.86 -3.98
C ALA A 219 -18.29 -10.37 -5.25
N TYR A 220 -16.99 -10.10 -5.36
CA TYR A 220 -16.06 -10.71 -6.31
C TYR A 220 -14.89 -11.29 -5.52
N ASP A 221 -14.64 -12.58 -5.65
CA ASP A 221 -13.58 -13.28 -4.94
C ASP A 221 -12.36 -13.45 -5.83
N VAL A 222 -11.18 -13.08 -5.30
CA VAL A 222 -9.88 -13.23 -5.94
C VAL A 222 -9.03 -14.16 -5.09
N PRO A 223 -8.60 -15.34 -5.60
CA PRO A 223 -7.80 -16.27 -4.83
C PRO A 223 -6.36 -15.78 -4.64
N VAL A 224 -5.80 -16.03 -3.45
CA VAL A 224 -4.45 -15.67 -3.07
C VAL A 224 -3.68 -16.94 -2.69
N PRO A 225 -2.94 -17.55 -3.61
CA PRO A 225 -2.17 -18.76 -3.34
C PRO A 225 -0.92 -18.45 -2.49
N GLY A 226 -0.65 -19.27 -1.49
CA GLY A 226 0.57 -19.24 -0.70
C GLY A 226 1.74 -19.92 -1.41
N TYR A 227 2.97 -19.50 -1.08
CA TYR A 227 4.19 -20.04 -1.67
C TYR A 227 4.57 -21.40 -1.06
N GLY A 228 4.62 -22.44 -1.91
CA GLY A 228 5.04 -23.79 -1.51
C GLY A 228 4.17 -24.40 -0.41
N THR A 229 2.89 -24.06 -0.38
CA THR A 229 1.85 -24.61 0.49
C THR A 229 0.59 -24.92 -0.32
N GLU A 230 -0.35 -25.67 0.26
CA GLU A 230 -1.65 -25.96 -0.36
C GLU A 230 -2.68 -24.86 -0.07
N THR A 231 -2.36 -23.90 0.79
CA THR A 231 -3.30 -22.87 1.22
C THR A 231 -3.52 -21.82 0.12
N VAL A 232 -4.78 -21.55 -0.17
CA VAL A 232 -5.24 -20.44 -1.00
C VAL A 232 -6.27 -19.64 -0.20
N ASN A 233 -5.89 -18.45 0.22
CA ASN A 233 -6.78 -17.52 0.90
C ASN A 233 -7.66 -16.74 -0.11
N ASN A 234 -8.53 -15.90 0.39
CA ASN A 234 -9.47 -15.11 -0.42
C ASN A 234 -9.24 -13.61 -0.23
N LEU A 235 -9.33 -12.85 -1.33
CA LEU A 235 -9.57 -11.42 -1.32
C LEU A 235 -10.97 -11.18 -1.87
N ARG A 236 -11.90 -10.71 -1.02
CA ARG A 236 -13.26 -10.35 -1.41
C ARG A 236 -13.38 -8.86 -1.66
N LEU A 237 -13.72 -8.51 -2.88
CA LEU A 237 -13.89 -7.13 -3.32
C LEU A 237 -15.37 -6.86 -3.60
N TRP A 238 -15.87 -5.73 -3.11
CA TRP A 238 -17.25 -5.32 -3.26
C TRP A 238 -17.44 -4.36 -4.44
N SER A 239 -18.45 -4.67 -5.28
CA SER A 239 -18.92 -3.78 -6.36
C SER A 239 -20.30 -3.24 -6.00
N ALA A 240 -20.48 -1.94 -6.11
CA ALA A 240 -21.79 -1.30 -5.90
C ALA A 240 -22.71 -1.55 -7.10
N LYS A 241 -23.96 -1.92 -6.81
CA LYS A 241 -25.02 -2.15 -7.79
C LYS A 241 -26.28 -1.43 -7.36
N ALA A 242 -26.97 -0.83 -8.32
CA ALA A 242 -28.27 -0.22 -8.07
C ALA A 242 -29.34 -1.30 -7.74
N THR A 243 -30.32 -0.94 -6.94
CA THR A 243 -31.49 -1.78 -6.71
C THR A 243 -32.37 -1.84 -7.96
N ARG A 244 -32.36 -0.77 -8.75
CA ARG A 244 -32.97 -0.68 -10.09
C ARG A 244 -31.89 -0.27 -11.10
N GLU A 245 -31.49 -1.20 -11.94
CA GLU A 245 -30.42 -0.96 -12.94
C GLU A 245 -30.89 -0.12 -14.13
N PHE A 246 -32.21 -0.14 -14.42
CA PHE A 246 -32.78 0.50 -15.62
C PHE A 246 -34.26 0.83 -15.44
N ASP A 247 -34.63 2.08 -15.73
CA ASP A 247 -36.03 2.50 -15.75
C ASP A 247 -36.58 2.48 -17.18
N LEU A 248 -37.31 1.40 -17.50
CA LEU A 248 -37.90 1.20 -18.84
C LEU A 248 -38.94 2.30 -19.21
N ARG A 249 -39.56 2.94 -18.21
CA ARG A 249 -40.55 4.00 -18.46
C ARG A 249 -39.86 5.23 -18.99
N HIS A 250 -38.85 5.73 -18.28
CA HIS A 250 -38.03 6.85 -18.74
C HIS A 250 -37.38 6.59 -20.10
N PHE A 251 -36.92 5.38 -20.35
CA PHE A 251 -36.37 4.99 -21.66
C PHE A 251 -37.40 5.11 -22.77
N ASN A 252 -38.64 4.57 -22.58
CA ASN A 252 -39.70 4.64 -23.55
C ASN A 252 -40.19 6.07 -23.81
N ASP A 253 -40.08 6.95 -22.81
CA ASP A 253 -40.42 8.38 -22.91
C ASP A 253 -39.29 9.20 -23.58
N GLY A 254 -38.20 8.58 -24.02
CA GLY A 254 -37.04 9.23 -24.65
C GLY A 254 -36.06 9.88 -23.67
N ASN A 255 -36.24 9.70 -22.36
CA ASN A 255 -35.39 10.25 -21.31
C ASN A 255 -34.26 9.26 -20.96
N TYR A 256 -33.32 9.05 -21.89
CA TYR A 256 -32.30 8.00 -21.80
C TYR A 256 -31.33 8.20 -20.63
N GLU A 257 -31.00 9.43 -20.26
CA GLU A 257 -30.13 9.76 -19.13
C GLU A 257 -30.80 9.39 -17.81
N GLN A 258 -32.08 9.78 -17.61
CA GLN A 258 -32.85 9.44 -16.43
C GLN A 258 -33.10 7.93 -16.30
N ALA A 259 -33.18 7.21 -17.42
CA ALA A 259 -33.35 5.75 -17.41
C ALA A 259 -32.19 4.98 -16.74
N VAL A 260 -31.00 5.60 -16.62
CA VAL A 260 -29.80 4.99 -16.02
C VAL A 260 -29.22 5.83 -14.84
N GLU A 261 -29.91 6.87 -14.41
CA GLU A 261 -29.44 7.82 -13.39
C GLU A 261 -29.13 7.12 -12.06
N GLU A 262 -30.10 6.37 -11.50
CA GLU A 262 -29.92 5.61 -10.23
C GLU A 262 -28.72 4.65 -10.32
N ARG A 263 -28.58 3.97 -11.46
CA ARG A 263 -27.43 3.08 -11.70
C ARG A 263 -26.13 3.84 -11.67
N ASN A 264 -26.03 4.97 -12.38
CA ASN A 264 -24.80 5.75 -12.50
C ASN A 264 -24.39 6.33 -11.15
N GLU A 265 -25.31 6.86 -10.38
CA GLU A 265 -25.06 7.39 -9.03
C GLU A 265 -24.57 6.29 -8.09
N THR A 266 -25.27 5.16 -8.05
CA THR A 266 -24.93 4.04 -7.18
C THR A 266 -23.57 3.42 -7.52
N GLU A 267 -23.32 3.12 -8.80
CA GLU A 267 -22.07 2.49 -9.24
C GLU A 267 -20.85 3.42 -9.05
N THR A 268 -21.06 4.75 -8.92
CA THR A 268 -19.99 5.72 -8.63
C THR A 268 -19.25 5.40 -7.34
N ILE A 269 -19.91 4.75 -6.36
CA ILE A 269 -19.26 4.34 -5.10
C ILE A 269 -18.04 3.42 -5.35
N SER A 270 -18.10 2.54 -6.34
CA SER A 270 -17.01 1.62 -6.68
C SER A 270 -16.25 1.98 -7.96
N LYS A 271 -16.34 3.24 -8.44
CA LYS A 271 -15.67 3.66 -9.68
C LYS A 271 -14.16 3.82 -9.49
N VAL A 272 -13.73 4.72 -8.62
CA VAL A 272 -12.32 5.14 -8.48
C VAL A 272 -11.95 5.34 -7.01
N LEU A 273 -10.77 4.90 -6.63
CA LEU A 273 -10.18 5.14 -5.31
C LEU A 273 -9.87 6.64 -5.10
N TYR A 274 -10.16 7.14 -3.91
CA TYR A 274 -9.86 8.51 -3.46
C TYR A 274 -10.39 9.59 -4.40
N PRO A 275 -11.72 9.74 -4.52
CA PRO A 275 -12.29 10.93 -5.18
C PRO A 275 -11.74 12.20 -4.55
N ASN A 276 -11.65 13.26 -5.35
CA ASN A 276 -11.12 14.55 -4.90
C ASN A 276 -12.01 15.13 -3.78
N ASP A 277 -11.44 15.33 -2.60
CA ASP A 277 -12.11 15.79 -1.38
C ASP A 277 -12.16 17.33 -1.23
N ALA A 278 -11.71 18.07 -2.22
CA ALA A 278 -11.87 19.53 -2.25
C ALA A 278 -13.35 19.94 -2.33
N SER A 279 -14.20 19.12 -2.96
CA SER A 279 -15.64 19.35 -3.05
C SER A 279 -16.43 18.64 -1.94
N ALA A 280 -17.62 19.13 -1.62
CA ALA A 280 -18.54 18.49 -0.68
C ALA A 280 -18.96 17.11 -1.17
N SER A 281 -19.30 16.97 -2.46
CA SER A 281 -19.68 15.70 -3.08
C SER A 281 -18.54 14.68 -3.07
N GLY A 282 -17.29 15.12 -3.26
CA GLY A 282 -16.12 14.23 -3.17
C GLY A 282 -15.87 13.71 -1.76
N ARG A 283 -16.03 14.57 -0.74
CA ARG A 283 -15.96 14.13 0.68
C ARG A 283 -17.07 13.13 1.03
N GLU A 284 -18.30 13.40 0.58
CA GLU A 284 -19.42 12.50 0.76
C GLU A 284 -19.15 11.13 0.11
N LEU A 285 -18.70 11.12 -1.13
CA LEU A 285 -18.38 9.89 -1.85
C LEU A 285 -17.27 9.08 -1.14
N ARG A 286 -16.24 9.72 -0.58
CA ARG A 286 -15.21 9.04 0.22
C ARG A 286 -15.81 8.36 1.47
N LEU A 287 -16.71 9.02 2.18
CA LEU A 287 -17.38 8.41 3.33
C LEU A 287 -18.30 7.27 2.89
N LYS A 288 -19.02 7.43 1.78
CA LYS A 288 -19.83 6.36 1.18
C LYS A 288 -18.97 5.12 0.84
N GLN A 289 -17.80 5.31 0.23
CA GLN A 289 -16.89 4.21 -0.08
C GLN A 289 -16.47 3.44 1.17
N GLN A 290 -16.05 4.14 2.22
CA GLN A 290 -15.61 3.52 3.48
C GLN A 290 -16.75 2.73 4.13
N TYR A 291 -17.91 3.32 4.29
CA TYR A 291 -19.04 2.63 4.89
C TYR A 291 -19.55 1.46 4.02
N PHE A 292 -19.63 1.65 2.71
CA PHE A 292 -20.07 0.63 1.77
C PHE A 292 -19.32 -0.69 1.93
N PHE A 293 -17.97 -0.66 1.82
CA PHE A 293 -17.21 -1.91 1.89
C PHE A 293 -17.16 -2.48 3.31
N VAL A 294 -17.14 -1.63 4.33
CA VAL A 294 -17.11 -2.05 5.74
C VAL A 294 -18.41 -2.74 6.12
N SER A 295 -19.58 -2.14 5.80
CA SER A 295 -20.89 -2.72 6.11
C SER A 295 -21.08 -4.06 5.39
N ALA A 296 -20.76 -4.13 4.09
CA ALA A 296 -20.82 -5.38 3.34
C ALA A 296 -19.93 -6.48 3.95
N SER A 297 -18.72 -6.11 4.36
CA SER A 297 -17.75 -7.04 4.96
C SER A 297 -18.21 -7.56 6.32
N ILE A 298 -18.68 -6.69 7.20
CA ILE A 298 -19.18 -7.09 8.53
C ILE A 298 -20.42 -7.97 8.42
N GLN A 299 -21.36 -7.62 7.54
CA GLN A 299 -22.53 -8.48 7.27
C GLN A 299 -22.10 -9.87 6.77
N ASP A 300 -21.13 -9.97 5.85
CA ASP A 300 -20.62 -11.26 5.36
C ASP A 300 -19.91 -12.06 6.46
N ILE A 301 -19.10 -11.42 7.28
CA ILE A 301 -18.40 -12.03 8.41
C ILE A 301 -19.40 -12.63 9.40
N LEU A 302 -20.39 -11.83 9.83
CA LEU A 302 -21.40 -12.28 10.78
C LEU A 302 -22.30 -13.37 10.18
N ARG A 303 -22.72 -13.26 8.90
CA ARG A 303 -23.49 -14.31 8.22
C ARG A 303 -22.73 -15.64 8.22
N ARG A 304 -21.41 -15.61 7.93
CA ARG A 304 -20.57 -16.82 7.96
C ARG A 304 -20.51 -17.41 9.36
N PHE A 305 -20.32 -16.57 10.37
CA PHE A 305 -20.28 -17.00 11.77
C PHE A 305 -21.62 -17.63 12.19
N VAL A 306 -22.73 -16.95 11.98
CA VAL A 306 -24.09 -17.45 12.31
C VAL A 306 -24.40 -18.75 11.57
N SER A 307 -24.00 -18.86 10.29
CA SER A 307 -24.25 -20.08 9.49
C SER A 307 -23.40 -21.28 9.93
N ALA A 308 -22.22 -21.05 10.51
CA ALA A 308 -21.32 -22.10 10.97
C ALA A 308 -21.66 -22.59 12.38
N HIS A 309 -22.22 -21.72 13.22
CA HIS A 309 -22.50 -21.98 14.63
C HIS A 309 -24.01 -21.98 14.87
N ALA A 310 -24.52 -23.02 15.50
CA ALA A 310 -25.94 -23.11 15.86
C ALA A 310 -26.26 -22.26 17.09
N LEU A 311 -26.35 -20.94 16.88
CA LEU A 311 -26.63 -19.98 17.97
C LEU A 311 -28.08 -20.16 18.46
N LYS A 312 -28.26 -20.56 19.70
CA LYS A 312 -29.55 -20.81 20.35
C LYS A 312 -29.91 -19.76 21.38
N SER A 313 -28.90 -19.02 21.85
CA SER A 313 -29.06 -18.02 22.89
C SER A 313 -28.07 -16.88 22.72
N PRO A 314 -28.31 -15.70 23.32
CA PRO A 314 -27.32 -14.60 23.33
C PRO A 314 -25.95 -15.01 23.88
N LYS A 315 -25.89 -15.97 24.81
CA LYS A 315 -24.62 -16.47 25.37
C LYS A 315 -23.72 -17.15 24.35
N ASP A 316 -24.29 -17.73 23.30
CA ASP A 316 -23.50 -18.43 22.26
C ASP A 316 -22.60 -17.46 21.48
N TRP A 317 -22.95 -16.16 21.48
CA TRP A 317 -22.11 -15.12 20.88
C TRP A 317 -20.77 -14.89 21.62
N GLN A 318 -20.60 -15.40 22.85
CA GLN A 318 -19.33 -15.30 23.57
C GLN A 318 -18.17 -15.94 22.82
N GLN A 319 -18.43 -16.92 21.95
CA GLN A 319 -17.42 -17.55 21.12
C GLN A 319 -16.97 -16.69 19.92
N LEU A 320 -17.65 -15.55 19.63
CA LEU A 320 -17.35 -14.71 18.47
C LEU A 320 -15.87 -14.23 18.44
N PRO A 321 -15.27 -13.72 19.53
CA PRO A 321 -13.85 -13.31 19.54
C PRO A 321 -12.85 -14.49 19.41
N GLU A 322 -13.30 -15.72 19.70
CA GLU A 322 -12.47 -16.93 19.53
C GLU A 322 -12.41 -17.38 18.06
N LYS A 323 -13.35 -16.93 17.23
CA LYS A 323 -13.51 -17.29 15.83
C LYS A 323 -13.14 -16.20 14.85
N ILE A 324 -13.14 -14.94 15.29
CA ILE A 324 -12.99 -13.77 14.44
C ILE A 324 -11.91 -12.83 15.01
N ALA A 325 -11.01 -12.39 14.14
CA ALA A 325 -10.11 -11.26 14.37
C ALA A 325 -10.23 -10.30 13.18
N ILE A 326 -10.48 -9.01 13.43
CA ILE A 326 -10.62 -7.98 12.39
C ILE A 326 -9.49 -6.97 12.53
N GLN A 327 -8.69 -6.81 11.46
CA GLN A 327 -7.64 -5.81 11.40
C GLN A 327 -8.10 -4.61 10.59
N LEU A 328 -8.08 -3.44 11.20
CA LEU A 328 -8.32 -2.15 10.56
C LEU A 328 -7.01 -1.62 9.97
N ASN A 329 -6.92 -1.59 8.63
CA ASN A 329 -5.78 -1.03 7.92
C ASN A 329 -5.97 0.47 7.74
N ASP A 330 -5.38 1.26 8.64
CA ASP A 330 -5.61 2.69 8.84
C ASP A 330 -7.03 3.01 9.38
N THR A 331 -7.42 4.29 9.34
CA THR A 331 -8.73 4.78 9.81
C THR A 331 -9.87 4.55 8.82
N HIS A 332 -9.56 4.24 7.56
CA HIS A 332 -10.57 4.05 6.51
C HIS A 332 -11.67 3.05 6.90
N PRO A 333 -11.37 1.91 7.55
CA PRO A 333 -12.41 0.98 8.03
C PRO A 333 -12.85 1.22 9.48
N ALA A 334 -12.46 2.31 10.14
CA ALA A 334 -12.75 2.55 11.56
C ALA A 334 -14.26 2.57 11.88
N ILE A 335 -15.12 2.95 10.93
CA ILE A 335 -16.57 2.89 11.05
C ILE A 335 -17.07 1.47 11.33
N GLY A 336 -16.25 0.45 11.08
CA GLY A 336 -16.54 -0.95 11.40
C GLY A 336 -16.85 -1.21 12.87
N VAL A 337 -16.30 -0.39 13.77
CA VAL A 337 -16.65 -0.46 15.21
C VAL A 337 -18.12 -0.15 15.42
N ALA A 338 -18.62 0.93 14.81
CA ALA A 338 -20.03 1.31 14.90
C ALA A 338 -20.94 0.36 14.10
N GLU A 339 -20.50 -0.10 12.93
CA GLU A 339 -21.26 -1.06 12.13
C GLU A 339 -21.40 -2.41 12.84
N MET A 340 -20.36 -2.91 13.49
CA MET A 340 -20.47 -4.15 14.28
C MET A 340 -21.46 -3.99 15.44
N MET A 341 -21.46 -2.85 16.14
CA MET A 341 -22.46 -2.54 17.15
C MET A 341 -23.87 -2.49 16.57
N TYR A 342 -24.06 -1.82 15.41
CA TYR A 342 -25.34 -1.79 14.71
C TYR A 342 -25.84 -3.19 14.40
N GLN A 343 -25.00 -4.05 13.85
CA GLN A 343 -25.38 -5.42 13.51
C GLN A 343 -25.71 -6.24 14.76
N LEU A 344 -24.89 -6.17 15.82
CA LEU A 344 -25.10 -6.97 17.02
C LEU A 344 -26.33 -6.49 17.82
N VAL A 345 -26.54 -5.18 17.94
CA VAL A 345 -27.62 -4.61 18.77
C VAL A 345 -28.94 -4.55 18.00
N ASP A 346 -28.95 -3.93 16.79
CA ASP A 346 -30.20 -3.67 16.08
C ASP A 346 -30.67 -4.89 15.24
N THR A 347 -29.72 -5.66 14.66
CA THR A 347 -30.06 -6.81 13.80
C THR A 347 -30.14 -8.12 14.59
N HIS A 348 -29.20 -8.34 15.52
CA HIS A 348 -29.13 -9.58 16.31
C HIS A 348 -29.67 -9.43 17.73
N HIS A 349 -30.17 -8.26 18.11
CA HIS A 349 -30.87 -7.96 19.36
C HIS A 349 -30.06 -8.29 20.64
N LEU A 350 -28.73 -8.13 20.60
CA LEU A 350 -27.89 -8.29 21.77
C LEU A 350 -27.97 -7.05 22.66
N GLU A 351 -27.80 -7.27 23.97
CA GLU A 351 -27.68 -6.17 24.94
C GLU A 351 -26.42 -5.35 24.64
N TRP A 352 -26.51 -4.02 24.83
CA TRP A 352 -25.44 -3.08 24.43
C TRP A 352 -24.07 -3.39 25.06
N ASN A 353 -24.03 -3.54 26.38
CA ASN A 353 -22.75 -3.77 27.08
C ASN A 353 -22.15 -5.13 26.70
N PHE A 354 -23.00 -6.14 26.47
CA PHE A 354 -22.56 -7.43 26.00
C PHE A 354 -21.99 -7.33 24.57
N ALA A 355 -22.70 -6.68 23.65
CA ALA A 355 -22.22 -6.43 22.29
C ALA A 355 -20.89 -5.66 22.29
N TRP A 356 -20.80 -4.59 23.09
CA TRP A 356 -19.56 -3.81 23.22
C TRP A 356 -18.39 -4.66 23.73
N SER A 357 -18.63 -5.52 24.70
CA SER A 357 -17.62 -6.45 25.24
C SER A 357 -17.09 -7.45 24.20
N LEU A 358 -17.87 -7.76 23.16
CA LEU A 358 -17.45 -8.59 22.03
C LEU A 358 -16.64 -7.75 21.02
N VAL A 359 -17.17 -6.56 20.64
CA VAL A 359 -16.56 -5.66 19.66
C VAL A 359 -15.12 -5.32 20.04
N THR A 360 -14.91 -4.91 21.31
CA THR A 360 -13.58 -4.54 21.82
C THR A 360 -12.57 -5.69 21.91
N LYS A 361 -12.99 -6.93 21.66
CA LYS A 361 -12.09 -8.11 21.61
C LYS A 361 -11.81 -8.59 20.19
N ILE A 362 -12.49 -8.03 19.20
CA ILE A 362 -12.43 -8.47 17.80
C ILE A 362 -11.54 -7.56 16.96
N PHE A 363 -11.62 -6.24 17.20
CA PHE A 363 -10.91 -5.24 16.40
C PHE A 363 -9.51 -4.96 16.92
N ALA A 364 -8.60 -4.78 15.96
CA ALA A 364 -7.28 -4.20 16.15
C ALA A 364 -7.02 -3.16 15.06
N TYR A 365 -6.26 -2.11 15.38
CA TYR A 365 -6.02 -0.97 14.51
C TYR A 365 -4.54 -0.77 14.23
N THR A 366 -4.18 -0.67 12.95
CA THR A 366 -2.86 -0.27 12.49
C THR A 366 -2.90 1.19 12.05
N ASN A 367 -2.10 2.05 12.67
CA ASN A 367 -1.90 3.44 12.26
C ASN A 367 -0.74 3.53 11.26
N HIS A 368 -0.91 4.33 10.19
CA HIS A 368 0.08 4.51 9.12
C HIS A 368 0.58 5.95 8.96
N THR A 369 0.20 6.87 9.86
CA THR A 369 0.59 8.28 9.75
C THR A 369 1.03 8.86 11.07
N LEU A 370 1.97 9.83 11.00
CA LEU A 370 2.38 10.66 12.14
C LEU A 370 1.88 12.10 12.03
N LEU A 371 1.36 12.48 10.84
CA LEU A 371 0.88 13.83 10.59
C LEU A 371 -0.53 14.00 11.13
N PRO A 372 -0.76 14.81 12.19
CA PRO A 372 -2.09 14.98 12.80
C PRO A 372 -3.16 15.44 11.79
N GLU A 373 -2.78 16.28 10.84
CA GLU A 373 -3.64 16.79 9.77
C GLU A 373 -4.10 15.71 8.77
N ALA A 374 -3.40 14.58 8.73
CA ALA A 374 -3.77 13.44 7.88
C ALA A 374 -4.73 12.46 8.58
N LEU A 375 -5.04 12.66 9.88
CA LEU A 375 -6.04 11.86 10.58
C LEU A 375 -7.45 12.26 10.12
N GLU A 376 -8.22 11.26 9.67
CA GLU A 376 -9.55 11.50 9.13
C GLU A 376 -10.52 11.99 10.20
N THR A 377 -11.23 13.07 9.84
CA THR A 377 -12.36 13.58 10.61
C THR A 377 -13.53 13.89 9.68
N TRP A 378 -14.76 13.63 10.12
CA TRP A 378 -15.97 13.89 9.36
C TRP A 378 -16.87 14.88 10.10
N SER A 379 -17.40 15.89 9.41
CA SER A 379 -18.37 16.80 10.05
C SER A 379 -19.61 16.01 10.48
N ILE A 380 -20.19 16.40 11.62
CA ILE A 380 -21.40 15.75 12.14
C ILE A 380 -22.58 15.92 11.20
N GLU A 381 -22.66 17.04 10.48
CA GLU A 381 -23.71 17.28 9.49
C GLU A 381 -23.65 16.28 8.34
N LEU A 382 -22.46 16.07 7.74
CA LEU A 382 -22.28 15.10 6.67
C LEU A 382 -22.50 13.67 7.19
N PHE A 383 -21.86 13.35 8.32
CA PHE A 383 -21.92 12.01 8.88
C PHE A 383 -23.35 11.64 9.30
N GLY A 384 -24.05 12.56 9.97
CA GLY A 384 -25.42 12.34 10.45
C GLY A 384 -26.46 12.32 9.32
N ALA A 385 -26.27 13.12 8.27
CA ALA A 385 -27.13 13.06 7.10
C ALA A 385 -26.98 11.72 6.36
N LEU A 386 -25.75 11.22 6.25
CA LEU A 386 -25.46 10.00 5.51
C LEU A 386 -25.73 8.72 6.31
N LEU A 387 -25.33 8.70 7.60
CA LEU A 387 -25.29 7.53 8.50
C LEU A 387 -25.89 7.85 9.88
N PRO A 388 -27.18 8.23 9.94
CA PRO A 388 -27.79 8.74 11.17
C PRO A 388 -27.70 7.76 12.35
N ARG A 389 -27.92 6.48 12.12
CA ARG A 389 -27.86 5.46 13.17
C ARG A 389 -26.45 5.25 13.70
N HIS A 390 -25.45 5.27 12.83
CA HIS A 390 -24.05 5.11 13.22
C HIS A 390 -23.56 6.31 14.02
N LEU A 391 -24.02 7.51 13.72
CA LEU A 391 -23.71 8.68 14.53
C LEU A 391 -24.26 8.55 15.96
N GLU A 392 -25.51 8.07 16.14
CA GLU A 392 -26.06 7.80 17.48
C GLU A 392 -25.24 6.75 18.25
N ILE A 393 -24.82 5.67 17.55
CA ILE A 393 -23.97 4.64 18.15
C ILE A 393 -22.62 5.22 18.58
N ILE A 394 -22.00 6.07 17.75
CA ILE A 394 -20.73 6.72 18.08
C ILE A 394 -20.88 7.67 19.27
N TYR A 395 -22.00 8.41 19.39
CA TYR A 395 -22.28 9.22 20.56
C TYR A 395 -22.40 8.39 21.84
N GLU A 396 -23.08 7.25 21.79
CA GLU A 396 -23.20 6.34 22.94
C GLU A 396 -21.84 5.76 23.34
N ILE A 397 -21.04 5.29 22.36
CA ILE A 397 -19.67 4.82 22.60
C ILE A 397 -18.84 5.93 23.25
N ASN A 398 -18.91 7.15 22.73
CA ASN A 398 -18.17 8.29 23.27
C ASN A 398 -18.60 8.63 24.69
N GLN A 399 -19.91 8.61 24.97
CA GLN A 399 -20.45 8.90 26.31
C GLN A 399 -19.92 7.88 27.33
N GLN A 400 -19.94 6.60 27.01
CA GLN A 400 -19.43 5.54 27.90
C GLN A 400 -17.92 5.68 28.12
N PHE A 401 -17.17 5.93 27.04
CA PHE A 401 -15.73 6.14 27.09
C PHE A 401 -15.34 7.36 27.94
N ILE A 402 -16.01 8.51 27.76
CA ILE A 402 -15.75 9.71 28.56
C ILE A 402 -16.09 9.46 30.04
N THR A 403 -17.14 8.70 30.32
CA THR A 403 -17.53 8.34 31.68
C THR A 403 -16.43 7.49 32.34
N GLU A 404 -15.88 6.51 31.63
CA GLU A 404 -14.73 5.71 32.08
C GLU A 404 -13.49 6.58 32.33
N VAL A 405 -13.14 7.47 31.38
CA VAL A 405 -12.01 8.39 31.53
C VAL A 405 -12.18 9.30 32.76
N ASN A 406 -13.39 9.89 32.96
CA ASN A 406 -13.65 10.75 34.11
C ASN A 406 -13.59 9.98 35.43
N HIS A 407 -13.93 8.69 35.44
CA HIS A 407 -13.78 7.83 36.62
C HIS A 407 -12.30 7.62 36.99
N HIS A 408 -11.44 7.42 36.02
CA HIS A 408 -10.00 7.19 36.24
C HIS A 408 -9.20 8.49 36.44
N PHE A 409 -9.65 9.60 35.83
CA PHE A 409 -9.01 10.92 35.86
C PHE A 409 -10.04 12.00 36.24
N PRO A 410 -10.58 11.99 37.48
CA PRO A 410 -11.66 12.87 37.84
C PRO A 410 -11.28 14.35 37.79
N GLY A 411 -12.09 15.15 37.08
CA GLY A 411 -11.94 16.60 36.98
C GLY A 411 -10.92 17.05 35.88
N ASP A 412 -10.32 16.14 35.12
CA ASP A 412 -9.43 16.50 34.00
C ASP A 412 -10.23 16.76 32.71
N ALA A 413 -10.92 17.92 32.67
CA ALA A 413 -11.75 18.31 31.53
C ALA A 413 -10.96 18.47 30.24
N GLU A 414 -9.69 18.89 30.33
CA GLU A 414 -8.82 19.05 29.17
C GLU A 414 -8.42 17.68 28.57
N LEU A 415 -8.15 16.68 29.38
CA LEU A 415 -7.94 15.31 28.93
C LEU A 415 -9.17 14.80 28.17
N ILE A 416 -10.36 14.95 28.78
CA ILE A 416 -11.63 14.53 28.15
C ILE A 416 -11.79 15.17 26.76
N LYS A 417 -11.55 16.48 26.64
CA LYS A 417 -11.64 17.20 25.37
C LYS A 417 -10.67 16.66 24.32
N ARG A 418 -9.43 16.35 24.72
CA ARG A 418 -8.42 15.81 23.79
C ARG A 418 -8.71 14.40 23.33
N VAL A 419 -9.26 13.53 24.18
CA VAL A 419 -9.50 12.12 23.84
C VAL A 419 -10.91 11.84 23.31
N SER A 420 -11.87 12.74 23.49
CA SER A 420 -13.24 12.58 22.96
C SER A 420 -13.23 12.18 21.48
N ILE A 421 -14.08 11.22 21.11
CA ILE A 421 -14.30 10.83 19.72
C ILE A 421 -14.94 11.98 18.93
N ILE A 422 -15.71 12.82 19.61
CA ILE A 422 -16.32 14.02 19.02
C ILE A 422 -15.45 15.23 19.32
N ASP A 423 -14.95 15.87 18.26
CA ASP A 423 -14.26 17.15 18.36
C ASP A 423 -15.28 18.28 18.32
N GLU A 424 -15.22 19.18 19.30
CA GLU A 424 -16.09 20.36 19.39
C GLU A 424 -15.33 21.69 19.21
N SER A 425 -14.01 21.61 18.98
CA SER A 425 -13.15 22.80 18.99
C SER A 425 -13.27 23.68 17.72
N ASN A 426 -13.58 23.06 16.56
CA ASN A 426 -13.64 23.75 15.26
C ASN A 426 -14.74 23.15 14.38
N GLY A 427 -16.00 23.43 14.73
CA GLY A 427 -17.13 22.68 14.18
C GLY A 427 -17.14 21.25 14.71
N ARG A 428 -18.32 20.68 14.88
CA ARG A 428 -18.41 19.30 15.44
C ARG A 428 -17.96 18.28 14.40
N ARG A 429 -17.02 17.41 14.78
CA ARG A 429 -16.45 16.40 13.90
C ARG A 429 -16.26 15.06 14.61
N VAL A 430 -16.45 13.96 13.90
CA VAL A 430 -16.10 12.62 14.35
C VAL A 430 -14.62 12.37 14.07
N ARG A 431 -13.82 12.05 15.10
CA ARG A 431 -12.40 11.67 14.99
C ARG A 431 -12.28 10.16 14.77
N MET A 432 -12.03 9.73 13.54
CA MET A 432 -12.04 8.31 13.19
C MET A 432 -10.91 7.52 13.85
N ALA A 433 -9.72 8.10 14.02
CA ALA A 433 -8.63 7.47 14.74
C ALA A 433 -8.98 7.21 16.23
N HIS A 434 -9.67 8.14 16.87
CA HIS A 434 -10.13 7.98 18.27
C HIS A 434 -11.14 6.84 18.38
N LEU A 435 -12.09 6.76 17.44
CA LEU A 435 -13.05 5.63 17.37
C LEU A 435 -12.30 4.31 17.21
N ALA A 436 -11.31 4.25 16.32
CA ALA A 436 -10.51 3.05 16.10
C ALA A 436 -9.72 2.63 17.35
N VAL A 437 -9.10 3.60 18.07
CA VAL A 437 -8.36 3.33 19.32
C VAL A 437 -9.28 2.82 20.41
N VAL A 438 -10.44 3.46 20.60
CA VAL A 438 -11.41 3.07 21.65
C VAL A 438 -12.00 1.69 21.38
N GLY A 439 -12.36 1.40 20.12
CA GLY A 439 -12.99 0.14 19.72
C GLY A 439 -12.03 -1.04 19.54
N SER A 440 -10.71 -0.83 19.58
CA SER A 440 -9.72 -1.89 19.35
C SER A 440 -9.04 -2.34 20.64
N HIS A 441 -8.74 -3.64 20.77
CA HIS A 441 -7.94 -4.16 21.90
C HIS A 441 -6.45 -3.82 21.76
N THR A 442 -5.95 -3.68 20.54
CA THR A 442 -4.55 -3.40 20.25
C THR A 442 -4.44 -2.37 19.14
N VAL A 443 -3.53 -1.43 19.30
CA VAL A 443 -3.14 -0.44 18.28
C VAL A 443 -1.66 -0.63 17.99
N ASN A 444 -1.27 -0.76 16.73
CA ASN A 444 0.13 -0.85 16.40
C ASN A 444 0.60 0.25 15.46
N GLY A 445 1.84 0.68 15.70
CA GLY A 445 2.63 1.39 14.71
C GLY A 445 3.37 0.42 13.78
N VAL A 446 4.05 0.97 12.76
CA VAL A 446 4.60 0.20 11.63
C VAL A 446 6.13 0.30 11.51
N ALA A 447 6.79 0.91 12.47
CA ALA A 447 8.24 0.95 12.70
C ALA A 447 8.48 1.32 14.17
N ALA A 448 9.66 1.02 14.71
CA ALA A 448 9.98 1.26 16.12
C ALA A 448 9.86 2.75 16.49
N LEU A 449 10.47 3.65 15.70
CA LEU A 449 10.33 5.11 15.89
C LEU A 449 8.85 5.54 15.83
N HIS A 450 8.12 5.10 14.82
CA HIS A 450 6.71 5.43 14.65
C HIS A 450 5.88 5.04 15.88
N SER A 451 6.04 3.81 16.34
CA SER A 451 5.32 3.29 17.51
C SER A 451 5.64 4.06 18.79
N GLY A 452 6.91 4.46 18.98
CA GLY A 452 7.32 5.35 20.06
C GLY A 452 6.68 6.74 19.97
N LEU A 453 6.61 7.32 18.78
CA LEU A 453 5.97 8.62 18.57
C LEU A 453 4.45 8.56 18.75
N LEU A 454 3.79 7.45 18.41
CA LEU A 454 2.36 7.27 18.73
C LEU A 454 2.12 7.37 20.23
N GLN A 455 2.98 6.76 21.06
CA GLN A 455 2.84 6.73 22.51
C GLN A 455 3.20 8.06 23.18
N THR A 456 4.09 8.84 22.58
CA THR A 456 4.63 10.07 23.18
C THR A 456 4.06 11.36 22.60
N THR A 457 3.44 11.29 21.41
CA THR A 457 2.88 12.47 20.73
C THR A 457 1.42 12.26 20.35
N LEU A 458 1.16 11.58 19.22
CA LEU A 458 -0.15 11.52 18.57
C LEU A 458 -1.26 10.92 19.45
N PHE A 459 -0.96 9.85 20.19
CA PHE A 459 -1.89 9.16 21.09
C PHE A 459 -1.37 9.08 22.53
N ALA A 460 -0.56 10.06 22.95
CA ALA A 460 0.02 10.10 24.30
C ALA A 460 -1.05 10.02 25.41
N ASP A 461 -2.16 10.73 25.25
CA ASP A 461 -3.26 10.69 26.20
C ASP A 461 -3.95 9.31 26.22
N PHE A 462 -4.13 8.66 25.08
CA PHE A 462 -4.67 7.30 25.02
C PHE A 462 -3.71 6.27 25.60
N HIS A 463 -2.39 6.46 25.41
CA HIS A 463 -1.39 5.59 26.02
C HIS A 463 -1.40 5.70 27.56
N LYS A 464 -1.66 6.91 28.10
CA LYS A 464 -1.86 7.13 29.54
C LYS A 464 -3.11 6.41 30.07
N ILE A 465 -4.23 6.44 29.29
CA ILE A 465 -5.50 5.80 29.68
C ILE A 465 -5.40 4.28 29.57
N TYR A 466 -4.76 3.77 28.49
CA TYR A 466 -4.66 2.35 28.17
C TYR A 466 -3.19 1.89 28.05
N PRO A 467 -2.46 1.78 29.20
CA PRO A 467 -1.10 1.28 29.19
C PRO A 467 -1.03 -0.14 28.58
N GLY A 468 -0.16 -0.34 27.62
CA GLY A 468 0.01 -1.63 26.94
C GLY A 468 -0.87 -1.88 25.71
N LYS A 469 -1.83 -1.00 25.41
CA LYS A 469 -2.63 -1.11 24.16
C LYS A 469 -1.79 -0.85 22.91
N PHE A 470 -0.76 -0.02 22.99
CA PHE A 470 0.07 0.42 21.85
C PHE A 470 1.34 -0.42 21.75
N ILE A 471 1.52 -1.08 20.62
CA ILE A 471 2.69 -1.94 20.36
C ILE A 471 3.34 -1.59 19.03
N ASN A 472 4.55 -2.10 18.80
CA ASN A 472 5.22 -2.03 17.50
C ASN A 472 5.10 -3.36 16.75
N VAL A 473 4.75 -3.27 15.46
CA VAL A 473 4.97 -4.35 14.49
C VAL A 473 5.56 -3.72 13.24
N THR A 474 6.87 -3.80 13.12
CA THR A 474 7.59 -3.22 11.97
C THR A 474 7.11 -3.84 10.67
N ASN A 475 6.83 -3.02 9.67
CA ASN A 475 6.42 -3.47 8.34
C ASN A 475 7.43 -4.44 7.72
N GLY A 476 6.96 -5.18 6.74
CA GLY A 476 7.77 -6.07 5.93
C GLY A 476 7.24 -6.17 4.50
N ILE A 477 8.01 -6.84 3.67
CA ILE A 477 7.73 -7.06 2.25
C ILE A 477 7.78 -8.55 1.92
N THR A 478 6.96 -9.00 0.97
CA THR A 478 7.04 -10.40 0.52
C THR A 478 8.29 -10.63 -0.34
N PRO A 479 9.18 -11.56 0.06
CA PRO A 479 10.35 -11.88 -0.74
C PRO A 479 9.99 -12.56 -2.06
N ARG A 480 8.81 -13.22 -2.16
CA ARG A 480 8.35 -13.88 -3.39
C ARG A 480 8.26 -12.89 -4.54
N ARG A 481 7.54 -11.79 -4.36
CA ARG A 481 7.45 -10.75 -5.41
C ARG A 481 8.74 -9.92 -5.50
N TRP A 482 9.26 -9.46 -4.37
CA TRP A 482 10.29 -8.40 -4.37
C TRP A 482 11.73 -8.89 -4.50
N LEU A 483 11.96 -10.21 -4.40
CA LEU A 483 13.24 -10.84 -4.73
C LEU A 483 13.05 -11.90 -5.82
N ASN A 484 12.28 -12.95 -5.55
CA ASN A 484 12.22 -14.11 -6.45
C ASN A 484 11.63 -13.76 -7.82
N GLN A 485 10.57 -12.95 -7.88
CA GLN A 485 9.94 -12.53 -9.14
C GLN A 485 10.66 -11.34 -9.78
N ALA A 486 10.93 -10.28 -9.00
CA ALA A 486 11.51 -9.04 -9.54
C ALA A 486 12.96 -9.20 -9.98
N ASN A 487 13.74 -10.07 -9.31
CA ASN A 487 15.18 -10.25 -9.53
C ASN A 487 15.59 -11.73 -9.61
N PRO A 488 15.13 -12.44 -10.65
CA PRO A 488 15.45 -13.87 -10.81
C PRO A 488 16.96 -14.13 -10.89
N LEU A 489 17.74 -13.23 -11.51
CA LEU A 489 19.19 -13.38 -11.59
C LEU A 489 19.88 -13.35 -10.22
N LEU A 490 19.44 -12.46 -9.30
CA LEU A 490 19.94 -12.44 -7.94
C LEU A 490 19.46 -13.66 -7.16
N THR A 491 18.20 -14.05 -7.34
CA THR A 491 17.63 -15.26 -6.72
C THR A 491 18.44 -16.50 -7.09
N ASP A 492 18.79 -16.68 -8.36
CA ASP A 492 19.60 -17.79 -8.83
C ASP A 492 21.03 -17.76 -8.28
N LEU A 493 21.64 -16.58 -8.20
CA LEU A 493 22.97 -16.42 -7.60
C LEU A 493 22.95 -16.83 -6.12
N ILE A 494 21.96 -16.36 -5.36
CA ILE A 494 21.76 -16.71 -3.93
C ILE A 494 21.52 -18.22 -3.80
N LYS A 495 20.62 -18.79 -4.62
CA LYS A 495 20.30 -20.22 -4.61
C LYS A 495 21.53 -21.09 -4.85
N LYS A 496 22.39 -20.70 -5.79
CA LYS A 496 23.66 -21.39 -6.05
C LYS A 496 24.62 -21.33 -4.85
N ALA A 497 24.62 -20.21 -4.12
CA ALA A 497 25.55 -19.98 -3.02
C ALA A 497 25.12 -20.62 -1.70
N ILE A 498 23.84 -20.58 -1.34
CA ILE A 498 23.34 -20.97 -0.01
C ILE A 498 22.13 -21.92 -0.04
N GLY A 499 21.71 -22.39 -1.22
CA GLY A 499 20.51 -23.21 -1.40
C GLY A 499 19.23 -22.39 -1.47
N ASP A 500 18.08 -23.06 -1.60
CA ASP A 500 16.76 -22.42 -1.85
C ASP A 500 15.93 -22.15 -0.60
N GLY A 501 16.40 -22.57 0.57
CA GLY A 501 15.68 -22.42 1.86
C GLY A 501 15.33 -20.97 2.22
N PHE A 502 16.10 -19.98 1.73
CA PHE A 502 15.83 -18.56 1.99
C PHE A 502 14.47 -18.08 1.41
N GLN A 503 13.92 -18.77 0.43
CA GLN A 503 12.64 -18.41 -0.17
C GLN A 503 11.46 -18.57 0.80
N LYS A 504 11.61 -19.47 1.80
CA LYS A 504 10.64 -19.67 2.89
C LYS A 504 11.09 -19.05 4.21
N ASP A 505 12.39 -18.96 4.42
CA ASP A 505 13.00 -18.43 5.63
C ASP A 505 14.10 -17.44 5.28
N LEU A 506 13.73 -16.17 5.21
CA LEU A 506 14.62 -15.09 4.78
C LEU A 506 15.82 -14.92 5.74
N THR A 507 15.78 -15.48 6.98
CA THR A 507 16.92 -15.45 7.91
C THR A 507 18.15 -16.17 7.37
N GLN A 508 17.97 -17.08 6.43
CA GLN A 508 19.06 -17.80 5.78
C GLN A 508 19.93 -16.92 4.90
N LEU A 509 19.46 -15.71 4.49
CA LEU A 509 20.29 -14.73 3.79
C LEU A 509 21.54 -14.34 4.57
N LYS A 510 21.55 -14.46 5.91
CA LYS A 510 22.75 -14.26 6.73
C LYS A 510 23.96 -15.10 6.31
N LYS A 511 23.73 -16.25 5.66
CA LYS A 511 24.77 -17.09 5.09
C LYS A 511 25.57 -16.40 3.96
N LEU A 512 25.05 -15.32 3.40
CA LEU A 512 25.77 -14.50 2.41
C LEU A 512 26.83 -13.58 3.06
N THR A 513 26.76 -13.33 4.38
CA THR A 513 27.68 -12.42 5.06
C THR A 513 29.17 -12.73 4.79
N PRO A 514 29.69 -13.96 4.95
CA PRO A 514 31.09 -14.25 4.63
C PRO A 514 31.41 -14.11 3.12
N LEU A 515 30.41 -14.25 2.24
CA LEU A 515 30.59 -14.13 0.79
C LEU A 515 30.76 -12.67 0.34
N ALA A 516 30.46 -11.70 1.20
CA ALA A 516 30.76 -10.31 0.94
C ALA A 516 32.28 -10.04 0.81
N ASP A 517 33.13 -10.85 1.44
CA ASP A 517 34.58 -10.81 1.30
C ASP A 517 35.14 -11.73 0.19
N ASP A 518 34.29 -12.57 -0.41
CA ASP A 518 34.67 -13.44 -1.53
C ASP A 518 34.72 -12.65 -2.85
N LYS A 519 35.86 -12.64 -3.50
CA LYS A 519 36.11 -11.87 -4.74
C LYS A 519 35.26 -12.36 -5.93
N ASP A 520 35.11 -13.67 -6.04
CA ASP A 520 34.37 -14.27 -7.17
C ASP A 520 32.88 -14.06 -6.98
N PHE A 521 32.37 -14.15 -5.77
CA PHE A 521 30.98 -13.84 -5.46
C PHE A 521 30.66 -12.36 -5.70
N ARG A 522 31.51 -11.41 -5.27
CA ARG A 522 31.37 -9.99 -5.59
C ARG A 522 31.34 -9.73 -7.09
N LYS A 523 32.21 -10.39 -7.87
CA LYS A 523 32.23 -10.29 -9.33
C LYS A 523 30.91 -10.78 -9.93
N ALA A 524 30.40 -11.94 -9.50
CA ALA A 524 29.11 -12.48 -9.94
C ALA A 524 27.95 -11.56 -9.56
N PHE A 525 27.95 -11.01 -8.36
CA PHE A 525 26.94 -10.06 -7.90
C PHE A 525 26.92 -8.77 -8.75
N ARG A 526 28.09 -8.21 -9.09
CA ARG A 526 28.18 -7.07 -10.01
C ARG A 526 27.63 -7.39 -11.40
N ALA A 527 27.88 -8.58 -11.92
CA ALA A 527 27.32 -9.00 -13.22
C ALA A 527 25.80 -9.04 -13.20
N VAL A 528 25.19 -9.55 -12.12
CA VAL A 528 23.73 -9.52 -11.90
C VAL A 528 23.22 -8.07 -11.84
N LYS A 529 23.86 -7.20 -11.07
CA LYS A 529 23.49 -5.79 -10.97
C LYS A 529 23.56 -5.09 -12.32
N GLN A 530 24.65 -5.33 -13.09
CA GLN A 530 24.82 -4.74 -14.42
C GLN A 530 23.75 -5.19 -15.40
N ALA A 531 23.34 -6.45 -15.37
CA ALA A 531 22.25 -6.96 -16.22
C ALA A 531 20.90 -6.29 -15.86
N ASN A 532 20.61 -6.11 -14.57
CA ASN A 532 19.40 -5.39 -14.12
C ASN A 532 19.44 -3.91 -14.50
N LYS A 533 20.59 -3.27 -14.44
CA LYS A 533 20.75 -1.86 -14.85
C LYS A 533 20.57 -1.70 -16.36
N GLN A 534 21.06 -2.64 -17.15
CA GLN A 534 20.83 -2.64 -18.61
C GLN A 534 19.32 -2.79 -18.90
N ARG A 535 18.65 -3.77 -18.25
CA ARG A 535 17.19 -3.95 -18.39
C ARG A 535 16.42 -2.67 -18.04
N LEU A 536 16.82 -1.96 -16.98
CA LEU A 536 16.23 -0.68 -16.59
C LEU A 536 16.52 0.42 -17.60
N ALA A 537 17.74 0.54 -18.10
CA ALA A 537 18.11 1.51 -19.14
C ALA A 537 17.27 1.33 -20.42
N ASP A 538 17.06 0.08 -20.84
CA ASP A 538 16.23 -0.24 -22.01
C ASP A 538 14.76 0.17 -21.80
N LYS A 539 14.21 -0.07 -20.59
CA LYS A 539 12.83 0.35 -20.24
C LYS A 539 12.72 1.88 -20.14
N ILE A 540 13.74 2.57 -19.60
CA ILE A 540 13.79 4.05 -19.59
C ILE A 540 13.76 4.55 -21.04
N LYS A 541 14.63 4.04 -21.89
CA LYS A 541 14.69 4.43 -23.32
C LYS A 541 13.33 4.25 -24.01
N ALA A 542 12.70 3.09 -23.78
CA ALA A 542 11.40 2.78 -24.40
C ALA A 542 10.27 3.70 -23.92
N ARG A 543 10.28 4.14 -22.64
CA ARG A 543 9.21 4.95 -22.06
C ARG A 543 9.41 6.47 -22.18
N THR A 544 10.66 6.92 -22.19
CA THR A 544 11.00 8.37 -22.11
C THR A 544 11.78 8.89 -23.31
N ASN A 545 12.25 7.99 -24.19
CA ASN A 545 13.21 8.28 -25.26
C ASN A 545 14.58 8.82 -24.76
N ILE A 546 14.86 8.79 -23.44
CA ILE A 546 16.14 9.18 -22.86
C ILE A 546 17.08 7.96 -22.84
N SER A 547 18.28 8.10 -23.39
CA SER A 547 19.33 7.08 -23.26
C SER A 547 20.16 7.37 -22.03
N VAL A 548 20.40 6.36 -21.20
CA VAL A 548 21.20 6.45 -19.98
C VAL A 548 22.33 5.43 -20.02
N ASN A 549 23.45 5.78 -19.39
CA ASN A 549 24.61 4.90 -19.31
C ASN A 549 24.47 3.91 -18.14
N PRO A 550 24.32 2.60 -18.36
CA PRO A 550 24.17 1.63 -17.28
C PRO A 550 25.41 1.46 -16.40
N ASN A 551 26.56 2.08 -16.76
CA ASN A 551 27.75 2.13 -15.91
C ASN A 551 27.76 3.32 -14.94
N SER A 552 26.90 4.33 -15.13
CA SER A 552 26.75 5.42 -14.17
C SER A 552 26.09 4.94 -12.88
N LEU A 553 26.26 5.67 -11.77
CA LEU A 553 25.49 5.42 -10.55
C LEU A 553 23.99 5.66 -10.81
N PHE A 554 23.14 4.65 -10.64
CA PHE A 554 21.69 4.79 -10.70
C PHE A 554 21.16 5.19 -9.32
N ASP A 555 20.90 6.50 -9.19
CA ASP A 555 20.37 7.18 -7.99
C ASP A 555 18.86 7.31 -8.11
N VAL A 556 18.09 6.64 -7.25
CA VAL A 556 16.68 6.37 -7.51
C VAL A 556 15.79 6.84 -6.37
N GLN A 557 14.87 7.76 -6.68
CA GLN A 557 13.81 8.22 -5.79
C GLN A 557 12.43 7.88 -6.37
N ILE A 558 11.93 6.69 -6.04
CA ILE A 558 10.69 6.13 -6.56
C ILE A 558 9.67 6.02 -5.44
N LYS A 559 8.76 6.97 -5.36
CA LYS A 559 7.69 7.04 -4.36
C LYS A 559 6.68 8.12 -4.74
N ARG A 560 5.48 8.10 -4.13
CA ARG A 560 4.48 9.16 -4.32
C ARG A 560 5.14 10.55 -4.17
N ILE A 561 4.81 11.47 -5.06
CA ILE A 561 5.34 12.83 -4.97
C ILE A 561 4.60 13.58 -3.87
N HIS A 562 5.34 14.03 -2.87
CA HIS A 562 4.82 14.76 -1.72
C HIS A 562 5.94 15.58 -1.07
N GLU A 563 5.64 16.76 -0.56
CA GLU A 563 6.65 17.68 0.00
C GLU A 563 7.44 17.04 1.15
N TYR A 564 6.80 16.26 2.06
CA TYR A 564 7.51 15.62 3.18
C TYR A 564 8.54 14.55 2.74
N LYS A 565 8.35 13.95 1.54
CA LYS A 565 9.29 12.98 0.96
C LYS A 565 10.50 13.63 0.32
N ARG A 566 10.45 14.94 0.18
CA ARG A 566 11.53 15.85 -0.20
C ARG A 566 12.19 15.55 -1.55
N GLN A 567 11.39 15.17 -2.57
CA GLN A 567 11.94 15.10 -3.93
C GLN A 567 12.63 16.41 -4.33
N LEU A 568 12.12 17.54 -3.82
CA LEU A 568 12.71 18.85 -4.08
C LEU A 568 14.15 18.97 -3.49
N LEU A 569 14.46 18.32 -2.37
CA LEU A 569 15.84 18.28 -1.82
C LEU A 569 16.78 17.57 -2.80
N ASN A 570 16.36 16.44 -3.39
CA ASN A 570 17.13 15.76 -4.43
C ASN A 570 17.26 16.62 -5.71
N VAL A 571 16.22 17.37 -6.07
CA VAL A 571 16.28 18.35 -7.17
C VAL A 571 17.35 19.42 -6.91
N LEU A 572 17.44 19.95 -5.69
CA LEU A 572 18.50 20.90 -5.33
C LEU A 572 19.89 20.28 -5.49
N HIS A 573 20.08 19.01 -5.09
CA HIS A 573 21.33 18.28 -5.32
C HIS A 573 21.64 18.10 -6.81
N VAL A 574 20.67 17.75 -7.63
CA VAL A 574 20.83 17.63 -9.08
C VAL A 574 21.36 18.94 -9.69
N ILE A 575 20.78 20.08 -9.32
CA ILE A 575 21.24 21.39 -9.81
C ILE A 575 22.64 21.72 -9.27
N THR A 576 22.94 21.34 -8.03
CA THR A 576 24.29 21.48 -7.45
C THR A 576 25.33 20.73 -8.28
N LEU A 577 25.07 19.45 -8.61
CA LEU A 577 25.95 18.65 -9.48
C LEU A 577 26.09 19.28 -10.88
N TYR A 578 25.00 19.75 -11.45
CA TYR A 578 25.01 20.44 -12.74
C TYR A 578 25.95 21.65 -12.70
N ASN A 579 25.84 22.49 -11.69
CA ASN A 579 26.68 23.66 -11.53
C ASN A 579 28.17 23.30 -11.34
N ARG A 580 28.48 22.28 -10.54
CA ARG A 580 29.83 21.80 -10.32
C ARG A 580 30.46 21.23 -11.61
N ILE A 581 29.70 20.45 -12.39
CA ILE A 581 30.17 19.92 -13.68
C ILE A 581 30.47 21.07 -14.65
N ARG A 582 29.58 22.06 -14.75
CA ARG A 582 29.78 23.21 -15.62
C ARG A 582 30.96 24.11 -15.19
N ALA A 583 31.23 24.17 -13.89
CA ALA A 583 32.41 24.84 -13.34
C ALA A 583 33.73 24.08 -13.61
N GLY A 584 33.64 22.86 -14.18
CA GLY A 584 34.80 22.04 -14.52
C GLY A 584 35.40 21.27 -13.32
N GLU A 585 34.57 21.01 -12.28
CA GLU A 585 34.98 20.16 -11.16
C GLU A 585 35.35 18.76 -11.65
N LYS A 586 36.52 18.28 -11.23
CA LYS A 586 37.03 16.97 -11.64
C LYS A 586 36.62 15.88 -10.65
N ASN A 587 36.59 14.66 -11.11
CA ASN A 587 36.29 13.45 -10.30
C ASN A 587 34.84 13.32 -9.81
N ILE A 588 33.90 14.00 -10.45
CA ILE A 588 32.48 13.76 -10.21
C ILE A 588 32.12 12.37 -10.77
N THR A 589 31.51 11.54 -9.94
CA THR A 589 31.04 10.21 -10.33
C THR A 589 29.88 10.33 -11.33
N PRO A 590 29.97 9.71 -12.55
CA PRO A 590 28.85 9.73 -13.50
C PRO A 590 27.58 9.17 -12.86
N ARG A 591 26.47 9.91 -12.99
CA ARG A 591 25.23 9.62 -12.29
C ARG A 591 24.00 9.73 -13.19
N THR A 592 23.07 8.81 -13.04
CA THR A 592 21.71 8.92 -13.57
C THR A 592 20.74 9.03 -12.41
N VAL A 593 20.12 10.18 -12.23
CA VAL A 593 19.11 10.41 -11.20
C VAL A 593 17.73 10.10 -11.75
N ILE A 594 17.04 9.14 -11.14
CA ILE A 594 15.77 8.61 -11.59
C ILE A 594 14.69 8.95 -10.58
N PHE A 595 13.80 9.85 -10.94
CA PHE A 595 12.57 10.14 -10.22
C PHE A 595 11.42 9.34 -10.78
N GLY A 596 10.41 9.08 -9.97
CA GLY A 596 9.13 8.55 -10.41
C GLY A 596 8.14 8.47 -9.26
N GLY A 597 6.88 8.57 -9.61
CA GLY A 597 5.77 8.57 -8.67
C GLY A 597 4.64 9.46 -9.14
N LYS A 598 3.45 9.19 -8.61
CA LYS A 598 2.24 9.94 -8.89
C LYS A 598 2.03 11.01 -7.83
N ALA A 599 1.60 12.20 -8.23
CA ALA A 599 1.05 13.21 -7.33
C ALA A 599 -0.47 13.02 -7.23
N ALA A 600 -1.06 13.29 -6.06
CA ALA A 600 -2.51 13.33 -5.95
C ALA A 600 -3.06 14.40 -6.92
N PRO A 601 -4.18 14.13 -7.62
CA PRO A 601 -4.69 15.05 -8.67
C PRO A 601 -4.91 16.49 -8.22
N GLY A 602 -5.37 16.69 -6.97
CA GLY A 602 -5.58 18.01 -6.37
C GLY A 602 -4.33 18.63 -5.73
N TYR A 603 -3.20 17.93 -5.68
CA TYR A 603 -2.00 18.42 -5.00
C TYR A 603 -1.11 19.25 -5.96
N TRP A 604 -1.47 20.50 -6.11
CA TRP A 604 -0.86 21.42 -7.06
C TRP A 604 0.67 21.55 -6.89
N MET A 605 1.17 21.71 -5.65
CA MET A 605 2.61 21.86 -5.40
C MET A 605 3.39 20.60 -5.83
N ALA A 606 2.88 19.42 -5.55
CA ALA A 606 3.52 18.17 -5.99
C ALA A 606 3.54 18.05 -7.52
N LYS A 607 2.47 18.49 -8.22
CA LYS A 607 2.43 18.51 -9.69
C LYS A 607 3.41 19.54 -10.25
N LEU A 608 3.60 20.68 -9.57
CA LEU A 608 4.60 21.70 -9.95
C LEU A 608 6.03 21.15 -9.78
N ILE A 609 6.30 20.36 -8.73
CA ILE A 609 7.60 19.68 -8.53
C ILE A 609 7.87 18.67 -9.66
N ILE A 610 6.86 17.91 -10.09
CA ILE A 610 7.00 17.01 -11.26
C ILE A 610 7.41 17.81 -12.50
N ARG A 611 6.77 18.94 -12.75
CA ARG A 611 7.09 19.81 -13.88
C ARG A 611 8.53 20.34 -13.79
N LEU A 612 8.93 20.80 -12.61
CA LEU A 612 10.31 21.27 -12.39
C LEU A 612 11.35 20.16 -12.69
N ILE A 613 11.12 18.93 -12.23
CA ILE A 613 12.01 17.81 -12.52
C ILE A 613 12.15 17.58 -14.04
N ASN A 614 11.05 17.63 -14.78
CA ASN A 614 11.07 17.43 -16.24
C ASN A 614 11.73 18.60 -16.98
N ASP A 615 11.50 19.85 -16.57
CA ASP A 615 12.13 21.01 -17.17
C ASP A 615 13.65 21.02 -16.90
N ILE A 616 14.08 20.63 -15.69
CA ILE A 616 15.49 20.45 -15.35
C ILE A 616 16.11 19.31 -16.18
N ALA A 617 15.39 18.20 -16.32
CA ALA A 617 15.85 17.07 -17.15
C ALA A 617 16.06 17.48 -18.61
N ALA A 618 15.17 18.28 -19.19
CA ALA A 618 15.33 18.78 -20.55
C ALA A 618 16.59 19.64 -20.71
N VAL A 619 16.86 20.54 -19.76
CA VAL A 619 18.04 21.42 -19.81
C VAL A 619 19.35 20.62 -19.63
N ILE A 620 19.39 19.76 -18.59
CA ILE A 620 20.63 19.03 -18.23
C ILE A 620 20.98 17.96 -19.28
N ASN A 621 19.97 17.20 -19.74
CA ASN A 621 20.20 16.10 -20.65
C ASN A 621 20.68 16.55 -22.04
N ASP A 622 20.33 17.76 -22.43
CA ASP A 622 20.68 18.36 -23.72
C ASP A 622 21.95 19.23 -23.65
N ASP A 623 22.52 19.48 -22.42
CA ASP A 623 23.73 20.29 -22.27
C ASP A 623 24.99 19.49 -22.67
N PRO A 624 25.70 19.88 -23.76
CA PRO A 624 26.93 19.17 -24.20
C PRO A 624 28.07 19.22 -23.18
N ALA A 625 28.10 20.23 -22.30
CA ALA A 625 29.11 20.36 -21.25
C ALA A 625 28.94 19.30 -20.17
N VAL A 626 27.74 18.77 -20.01
CA VAL A 626 27.43 17.73 -19.04
C VAL A 626 27.59 16.33 -19.64
N GLY A 627 27.11 16.11 -20.87
CA GLY A 627 27.22 14.84 -21.57
C GLY A 627 26.62 13.67 -20.77
N ASP A 628 27.42 12.61 -20.58
CA ASP A 628 27.02 11.43 -19.82
C ASP A 628 27.41 11.48 -18.32
N GLN A 629 27.95 12.60 -17.85
CA GLN A 629 28.31 12.74 -16.43
C GLN A 629 27.08 12.84 -15.53
N LEU A 630 25.98 13.46 -16.03
CA LEU A 630 24.72 13.57 -15.30
C LEU A 630 23.56 13.43 -16.28
N LYS A 631 22.65 12.50 -15.97
CA LYS A 631 21.35 12.38 -16.65
C LYS A 631 20.25 12.42 -15.62
N VAL A 632 19.12 13.03 -15.97
CA VAL A 632 17.94 13.14 -15.13
C VAL A 632 16.75 12.52 -15.86
N VAL A 633 16.03 11.66 -15.15
CA VAL A 633 14.89 10.94 -15.73
C VAL A 633 13.71 11.03 -14.77
N PHE A 634 12.57 11.46 -15.27
CA PHE A 634 11.29 11.19 -14.60
C PHE A 634 10.63 9.97 -15.25
N TYR A 635 10.58 8.84 -14.51
CA TYR A 635 9.99 7.59 -14.99
C TYR A 635 8.46 7.69 -14.85
N PRO A 636 7.68 7.75 -15.96
CA PRO A 636 6.25 7.97 -15.90
C PRO A 636 5.50 6.72 -15.48
N ASN A 637 4.31 6.92 -14.92
CA ASN A 637 3.38 5.87 -14.50
C ASN A 637 4.01 4.80 -13.62
N TYR A 638 4.60 5.22 -12.50
CA TYR A 638 5.12 4.29 -11.51
C TYR A 638 3.99 3.43 -10.94
N ASP A 639 4.11 2.13 -11.11
CA ASP A 639 3.19 1.07 -10.68
C ASP A 639 3.98 -0.15 -10.18
N VAL A 640 3.33 -1.26 -9.85
CA VAL A 640 3.99 -2.47 -9.33
C VAL A 640 4.91 -3.09 -10.39
N SER A 641 4.46 -3.16 -11.64
CA SER A 641 5.27 -3.70 -12.75
C SER A 641 6.52 -2.85 -13.02
N ALA A 642 6.42 -1.52 -12.93
CA ALA A 642 7.58 -0.63 -13.00
C ALA A 642 8.56 -0.86 -11.84
N ALA A 643 8.03 -1.03 -10.62
CA ALA A 643 8.83 -1.28 -9.42
C ALA A 643 9.68 -2.56 -9.54
N GLU A 644 9.15 -3.63 -10.16
CA GLU A 644 9.86 -4.90 -10.38
C GLU A 644 11.09 -4.79 -11.31
N VAL A 645 11.21 -3.69 -12.05
CA VAL A 645 12.39 -3.37 -12.87
C VAL A 645 13.27 -2.33 -12.19
N LEU A 646 12.66 -1.31 -11.59
CA LEU A 646 13.38 -0.19 -10.97
C LEU A 646 14.21 -0.63 -9.76
N PHE A 647 13.64 -1.45 -8.86
CA PHE A 647 14.36 -1.83 -7.64
C PHE A 647 15.61 -2.69 -7.89
N PRO A 648 15.57 -3.75 -8.73
CA PRO A 648 16.77 -4.50 -9.06
C PRO A 648 17.86 -3.69 -9.76
N GLY A 649 17.47 -2.71 -10.59
CA GLY A 649 18.38 -1.83 -11.32
C GLY A 649 18.95 -0.67 -10.53
N SER A 650 18.47 -0.42 -9.29
CA SER A 650 18.94 0.70 -8.46
C SER A 650 20.28 0.41 -7.79
N ASP A 651 21.18 1.41 -7.77
CA ASP A 651 22.40 1.38 -6.96
C ASP A 651 22.21 2.11 -5.64
N LEU A 652 21.57 3.28 -5.67
CA LEU A 652 21.28 4.12 -4.50
C LEU A 652 19.79 4.30 -4.31
N SER A 653 19.35 4.20 -3.06
CA SER A 653 17.97 4.33 -2.61
C SER A 653 17.78 5.62 -1.83
N GLU A 654 17.03 6.57 -2.39
CA GLU A 654 16.71 7.85 -1.77
C GLU A 654 15.56 7.76 -0.76
N GLN A 655 15.90 7.79 0.53
CA GLN A 655 14.96 7.68 1.65
C GLN A 655 15.08 8.91 2.58
N ILE A 656 14.81 10.08 1.99
CA ILE A 656 15.21 11.39 2.46
C ILE A 656 14.08 12.23 3.05
N SER A 657 13.02 11.61 3.56
CA SER A 657 11.93 12.31 4.26
C SER A 657 12.46 13.11 5.45
N THR A 658 11.74 14.17 5.85
CA THR A 658 12.06 14.88 7.09
C THR A 658 11.88 13.93 8.27
N ALA A 659 12.86 13.82 9.17
CA ALA A 659 12.77 12.88 10.29
C ALA A 659 11.51 13.12 11.15
N GLY A 660 10.80 12.03 11.43
CA GLY A 660 9.52 12.03 12.14
C GLY A 660 8.30 12.20 11.25
N THR A 661 8.40 12.05 9.92
CA THR A 661 7.27 12.22 8.99
C THR A 661 6.89 10.94 8.24
N GLU A 662 7.83 10.08 7.87
CA GLU A 662 7.56 8.78 7.24
C GLU A 662 7.36 7.72 8.32
N ALA A 663 6.18 7.16 8.46
CA ALA A 663 5.86 6.17 9.49
C ALA A 663 6.77 4.91 9.40
N SER A 664 7.03 4.42 8.21
CA SER A 664 7.90 3.26 7.97
C SER A 664 8.63 3.39 6.63
N GLY A 665 7.90 3.48 5.52
CA GLY A 665 8.39 3.17 4.21
C GLY A 665 8.49 1.65 4.00
N THR A 666 8.38 1.21 2.74
CA THR A 666 8.65 -0.18 2.32
C THR A 666 9.48 -0.22 1.04
N GLY A 667 9.61 0.92 0.34
CA GLY A 667 10.53 1.08 -0.79
C GLY A 667 11.98 0.88 -0.36
N ASN A 668 12.36 1.42 0.81
CA ASN A 668 13.66 1.22 1.44
C ASN A 668 14.00 -0.26 1.62
N MET A 669 13.07 -1.08 2.12
CA MET A 669 13.25 -2.53 2.32
C MET A 669 13.44 -3.27 0.99
N LYS A 670 12.63 -2.93 -0.04
CA LYS A 670 12.66 -3.56 -1.37
C LYS A 670 13.97 -3.26 -2.09
N MET A 671 14.44 -2.03 -2.03
CA MET A 671 15.67 -1.60 -2.67
C MET A 671 16.88 -2.22 -1.97
N ALA A 672 16.94 -2.23 -0.64
CA ALA A 672 18.02 -2.86 0.12
C ALA A 672 18.07 -4.38 -0.10
N LEU A 673 16.92 -5.07 -0.16
CA LEU A 673 16.85 -6.51 -0.48
C LEU A 673 17.36 -6.81 -1.90
N ASN A 674 17.34 -5.84 -2.81
CA ASN A 674 17.87 -5.93 -4.16
C ASN A 674 19.31 -5.36 -4.30
N GLY A 675 19.96 -5.08 -3.17
CA GLY A 675 21.35 -4.63 -3.12
C GLY A 675 21.57 -3.18 -3.54
N ALA A 676 20.60 -2.31 -3.36
CA ALA A 676 20.80 -0.87 -3.38
C ALA A 676 21.25 -0.39 -1.99
N LEU A 677 22.26 0.50 -1.93
CA LEU A 677 22.61 1.16 -0.68
C LEU A 677 21.65 2.31 -0.42
N THR A 678 21.37 2.58 0.84
CA THR A 678 20.43 3.64 1.21
C THR A 678 21.16 4.92 1.61
N ILE A 679 20.75 6.05 1.04
CA ILE A 679 20.98 7.38 1.61
C ILE A 679 19.66 7.82 2.25
N GLY A 680 19.71 8.24 3.51
CA GLY A 680 18.49 8.56 4.23
C GLY A 680 18.68 9.28 5.53
N THR A 681 17.57 9.79 6.02
CA THR A 681 17.43 10.37 7.37
C THR A 681 17.10 9.28 8.38
N LEU A 682 17.28 9.58 9.66
CA LEU A 682 16.86 8.72 10.77
C LEU A 682 15.33 8.83 10.97
N ASP A 683 14.59 8.26 10.02
CA ASP A 683 13.13 8.30 9.95
C ASP A 683 12.55 6.92 9.61
N GLY A 684 11.36 6.62 10.11
CA GLY A 684 10.63 5.39 9.85
C GLY A 684 11.48 4.13 10.04
N ALA A 685 11.39 3.20 9.08
CA ALA A 685 12.15 1.95 9.11
C ALA A 685 13.63 2.12 8.69
N ASN A 686 14.07 3.30 8.24
CA ASN A 686 15.48 3.54 7.92
C ASN A 686 16.41 3.26 9.12
N ILE A 687 15.97 3.60 10.33
CA ILE A 687 16.73 3.35 11.56
C ILE A 687 16.97 1.85 11.74
N GLU A 688 15.90 1.07 11.66
CA GLU A 688 15.98 -0.39 11.83
C GLU A 688 16.76 -1.06 10.69
N ILE A 689 16.66 -0.53 9.45
CA ILE A 689 17.48 -1.00 8.32
C ILE A 689 18.97 -0.74 8.61
N MET A 690 19.31 0.47 9.06
CA MET A 690 20.68 0.84 9.42
C MET A 690 21.22 -0.07 10.54
N GLU A 691 20.42 -0.32 11.60
CA GLU A 691 20.80 -1.23 12.69
C GLU A 691 21.10 -2.64 12.18
N GLU A 692 20.31 -3.16 11.24
CA GLU A 692 20.51 -4.50 10.69
C GLU A 692 21.70 -4.57 9.72
N VAL A 693 21.84 -3.59 8.82
CA VAL A 693 22.90 -3.63 7.81
C VAL A 693 24.26 -3.14 8.35
N GLY A 694 24.27 -2.34 9.39
CA GLY A 694 25.43 -1.64 9.96
C GLY A 694 25.54 -0.22 9.43
N GLU A 695 25.91 0.71 10.30
CA GLU A 695 26.01 2.16 9.99
C GLU A 695 26.97 2.42 8.82
N GLU A 696 28.05 1.66 8.72
CA GLU A 696 29.04 1.75 7.64
C GLU A 696 28.47 1.38 6.25
N ASN A 697 27.31 0.72 6.19
CA ASN A 697 26.64 0.29 4.96
C ASN A 697 25.41 1.16 4.62
N PHE A 698 25.31 2.32 5.27
CA PHE A 698 24.21 3.27 5.12
C PHE A 698 24.79 4.70 5.07
N PHE A 699 24.24 5.59 4.24
CA PHE A 699 24.65 6.99 4.19
C PHE A 699 23.62 7.84 4.94
N ILE A 700 23.98 8.27 6.16
CA ILE A 700 23.09 9.03 7.05
C ILE A 700 23.34 10.51 6.86
N PHE A 701 22.25 11.30 6.89
CA PHE A 701 22.30 12.76 6.92
C PHE A 701 21.09 13.35 7.63
N GLY A 702 21.15 14.67 7.87
CA GLY A 702 20.03 15.48 8.31
C GLY A 702 19.74 15.42 9.80
N LEU A 703 18.79 16.25 10.21
CA LEU A 703 18.33 16.37 11.58
C LEU A 703 17.59 15.11 12.03
N THR A 704 17.78 14.74 13.28
CA THR A 704 16.97 13.71 13.96
C THR A 704 15.59 14.25 14.34
N THR A 705 14.63 13.38 14.67
CA THR A 705 13.26 13.79 15.06
C THR A 705 13.26 14.80 16.23
N PRO A 706 14.04 14.62 17.32
CA PRO A 706 14.13 15.64 18.39
C PRO A 706 14.73 16.97 17.90
N GLU A 707 15.73 16.93 17.03
CA GLU A 707 16.35 18.14 16.47
C GLU A 707 15.40 18.89 15.54
N VAL A 708 14.60 18.19 14.73
CA VAL A 708 13.52 18.79 13.92
C VAL A 708 12.55 19.55 14.82
N ALA A 709 12.07 18.92 15.90
CA ALA A 709 11.16 19.55 16.84
C ALA A 709 11.81 20.78 17.52
N LYS A 710 13.05 20.66 17.97
CA LYS A 710 13.82 21.75 18.58
C LYS A 710 14.02 22.91 17.59
N THR A 711 14.43 22.64 16.37
CA THR A 711 14.69 23.65 15.34
C THR A 711 13.40 24.44 15.03
N LYS A 712 12.26 23.76 14.90
CA LYS A 712 10.97 24.42 14.70
C LYS A 712 10.58 25.29 15.90
N ALA A 713 10.75 24.77 17.13
CA ALA A 713 10.41 25.50 18.36
C ALA A 713 11.31 26.72 18.61
N SER A 714 12.56 26.70 18.15
CA SER A 714 13.51 27.82 18.31
C SER A 714 13.37 28.93 17.27
N GLY A 715 12.40 28.86 16.37
CA GLY A 715 12.14 29.88 15.36
C GLY A 715 12.98 29.66 14.09
N TYR A 716 12.79 28.53 13.44
CA TYR A 716 13.43 28.20 12.17
C TYR A 716 13.22 29.29 11.12
N ASN A 717 14.32 29.80 10.54
CA ASN A 717 14.29 30.76 9.45
C ASN A 717 15.04 30.20 8.24
N PRO A 718 14.36 29.77 7.18
CA PRO A 718 15.01 29.20 6.01
C PRO A 718 15.97 30.17 5.29
N ARG A 719 15.69 31.51 5.38
CA ARG A 719 16.54 32.52 4.74
C ARG A 719 17.96 32.57 5.31
N ASP A 720 18.18 32.15 6.56
CA ASP A 720 19.50 32.12 7.15
C ASP A 720 20.39 31.08 6.44
N TYR A 721 19.86 29.92 6.14
CA TYR A 721 20.55 28.88 5.36
C TYR A 721 20.82 29.32 3.92
N TYR A 722 19.82 29.94 3.27
CA TYR A 722 19.96 30.50 1.93
C TYR A 722 21.07 31.60 1.88
N ASN A 723 21.11 32.49 2.83
CA ASN A 723 22.07 33.60 2.83
C ASN A 723 23.49 33.17 3.18
N THR A 724 23.68 32.12 3.97
CA THR A 724 25.00 31.67 4.45
C THR A 724 25.63 30.59 3.58
N ASN A 725 24.84 29.88 2.74
CA ASN A 725 25.34 28.85 1.84
C ASN A 725 25.28 29.33 0.39
N THR A 726 26.43 29.65 -0.19
CA THR A 726 26.52 30.20 -1.55
C THR A 726 26.10 29.21 -2.64
N GLU A 727 26.36 27.93 -2.44
CA GLU A 727 25.96 26.88 -3.39
C GLU A 727 24.43 26.69 -3.39
N LEU A 728 23.82 26.60 -2.21
CA LEU A 728 22.34 26.56 -2.05
C LEU A 728 21.69 27.81 -2.66
N LYS A 729 22.27 28.99 -2.38
CA LYS A 729 21.77 30.24 -2.92
C LYS A 729 21.75 30.22 -4.46
N ALA A 730 22.84 29.81 -5.09
CA ALA A 730 22.94 29.74 -6.55
C ALA A 730 21.88 28.79 -7.15
N VAL A 731 21.65 27.64 -6.49
CA VAL A 731 20.64 26.66 -6.92
C VAL A 731 19.22 27.22 -6.84
N ILE A 732 18.85 27.86 -5.73
CA ILE A 732 17.52 28.46 -5.56
C ILE A 732 17.32 29.65 -6.52
N ASP A 733 18.35 30.49 -6.70
CA ASP A 733 18.31 31.60 -7.63
C ASP A 733 18.08 31.13 -9.09
N MET A 734 18.68 30.00 -9.50
CA MET A 734 18.45 29.41 -10.83
C MET A 734 16.99 28.96 -11.05
N ILE A 735 16.36 28.45 -10.00
CA ILE A 735 14.92 28.09 -10.08
C ILE A 735 14.08 29.36 -10.19
N GLY A 736 14.39 30.38 -9.38
CA GLY A 736 13.60 31.60 -9.26
C GLY A 736 13.77 32.57 -10.44
N ASN A 737 14.92 32.59 -11.11
CA ASN A 737 15.17 33.51 -12.24
C ASN A 737 14.71 32.93 -13.59
N GLY A 738 14.09 31.77 -13.62
CA GLY A 738 13.56 31.15 -14.82
C GLY A 738 14.59 30.41 -15.68
N TYR A 739 15.78 30.07 -15.16
CA TYR A 739 16.79 29.33 -15.92
C TYR A 739 16.26 28.04 -16.54
N PHE A 740 15.39 27.33 -15.83
CA PHE A 740 14.73 26.11 -16.30
C PHE A 740 13.37 26.33 -16.97
N SER A 741 12.93 27.59 -17.11
CA SER A 741 11.63 27.97 -17.67
C SER A 741 11.69 29.29 -18.42
N LEU A 742 12.59 29.39 -19.40
CA LEU A 742 12.91 30.65 -20.11
C LEU A 742 11.68 31.33 -20.72
N GLN A 743 10.67 30.58 -21.19
CA GLN A 743 9.46 31.12 -21.75
C GLN A 743 8.48 31.66 -20.70
N GLU A 744 8.60 31.23 -19.45
CA GLU A 744 7.75 31.63 -18.33
C GLU A 744 8.63 31.72 -17.04
N PRO A 745 9.45 32.80 -16.90
CA PRO A 745 10.43 32.85 -15.81
C PRO A 745 9.86 32.75 -14.40
N ALA A 746 8.61 33.19 -14.18
CA ALA A 746 7.95 33.13 -12.88
C ALA A 746 7.30 31.77 -12.56
N ARG A 747 7.38 30.78 -13.44
CA ARG A 747 6.70 29.47 -13.29
C ARG A 747 6.92 28.81 -11.95
N TYR A 748 8.13 28.87 -11.43
CA TYR A 748 8.54 28.20 -10.20
C TYR A 748 8.64 29.13 -8.99
N GLN A 749 8.15 30.36 -9.11
CA GLN A 749 8.23 31.34 -8.02
C GLN A 749 7.57 30.81 -6.73
N ALA A 750 6.46 30.10 -6.86
CA ALA A 750 5.77 29.53 -5.70
C ALA A 750 6.61 28.47 -4.94
N ILE A 751 7.46 27.70 -5.66
CA ILE A 751 8.41 26.78 -5.00
C ILE A 751 9.47 27.57 -4.22
N VAL A 752 10.03 28.63 -4.84
CA VAL A 752 11.03 29.49 -4.21
C VAL A 752 10.45 30.20 -3.00
N ASP A 753 9.24 30.76 -3.14
CA ASP A 753 8.55 31.45 -2.05
C ASP A 753 8.27 30.51 -0.87
N ASN A 754 7.84 29.26 -1.15
CA ASN A 754 7.63 28.26 -0.12
C ASN A 754 8.94 27.89 0.59
N LEU A 755 10.03 27.64 -0.16
CA LEU A 755 11.33 27.33 0.40
C LEU A 755 11.90 28.45 1.27
N LEU A 756 11.77 29.70 0.84
CA LEU A 756 12.39 30.85 1.52
C LEU A 756 11.55 31.42 2.69
N ASN A 757 10.25 31.18 2.72
CA ASN A 757 9.35 31.78 3.70
C ASN A 757 8.72 30.77 4.66
N ASN A 758 8.57 29.51 4.26
CA ASN A 758 7.87 28.48 5.03
C ASN A 758 8.78 27.28 5.34
N ASP A 759 9.30 26.62 4.32
CA ASP A 759 10.11 25.38 4.38
C ASP A 759 9.68 24.42 5.50
N ASN A 760 8.38 24.03 5.49
CA ASN A 760 7.76 23.24 6.55
C ASN A 760 8.47 21.91 6.84
N TYR A 761 9.23 21.43 5.86
CA TYR A 761 9.94 20.15 5.91
C TYR A 761 11.46 20.29 6.04
N LEU A 762 11.97 21.48 6.39
CA LEU A 762 13.36 21.77 6.74
C LEU A 762 14.37 21.31 5.65
N LEU A 763 14.02 21.51 4.37
CA LEU A 763 14.90 21.15 3.25
C LEU A 763 16.24 21.93 3.34
N LEU A 764 16.15 23.24 3.62
CA LEU A 764 17.34 24.11 3.61
C LEU A 764 18.24 23.81 4.82
N ALA A 765 17.68 23.40 5.96
CA ALA A 765 18.47 22.99 7.13
C ALA A 765 19.28 21.71 6.86
N ASP A 766 18.70 20.75 6.12
CA ASP A 766 19.34 19.46 5.84
C ASP A 766 20.20 19.48 4.56
N TYR A 767 20.11 20.53 3.72
CA TYR A 767 20.78 20.58 2.43
C TYR A 767 22.32 20.34 2.54
N ALA A 768 23.00 21.04 3.42
CA ALA A 768 24.46 20.93 3.51
C ALA A 768 24.91 19.52 3.89
N SER A 769 24.25 18.90 4.87
CA SER A 769 24.56 17.52 5.29
C SER A 769 24.22 16.50 4.19
N TYR A 770 23.14 16.74 3.44
CA TYR A 770 22.76 15.92 2.30
C TYR A 770 23.79 15.95 1.18
N ILE A 771 24.33 17.14 0.84
CA ILE A 771 25.40 17.28 -0.17
C ILE A 771 26.65 16.51 0.27
N VAL A 772 27.05 16.63 1.54
CA VAL A 772 28.23 15.88 2.08
C VAL A 772 28.00 14.37 1.97
N ALA A 773 26.81 13.87 2.31
CA ALA A 773 26.49 12.45 2.19
C ALA A 773 26.49 11.98 0.72
N GLN A 774 25.98 12.80 -0.21
CA GLN A 774 26.00 12.52 -1.64
C GLN A 774 27.41 12.50 -2.24
N ASP A 775 28.30 13.36 -1.76
CA ASP A 775 29.72 13.35 -2.13
C ASP A 775 30.42 12.05 -1.66
N GLU A 776 30.07 11.56 -0.45
CA GLU A 776 30.58 10.28 0.06
C GLU A 776 30.03 9.09 -0.73
N VAL A 777 28.76 9.13 -1.13
CA VAL A 777 28.18 8.14 -2.07
C VAL A 777 28.99 8.09 -3.36
N GLY A 778 29.30 9.23 -3.96
CA GLY A 778 30.08 9.31 -5.19
C GLY A 778 31.48 8.69 -5.04
N LYS A 779 32.18 9.01 -3.97
CA LYS A 779 33.50 8.44 -3.66
C LYS A 779 33.46 6.93 -3.44
N THR A 780 32.48 6.46 -2.67
CA THR A 780 32.32 5.03 -2.37
C THR A 780 32.00 4.25 -3.64
N TYR A 781 31.17 4.79 -4.55
CA TYR A 781 30.81 4.13 -5.81
C TYR A 781 32.01 3.95 -6.75
N GLN A 782 32.99 4.84 -6.72
CA GLN A 782 34.24 4.69 -7.52
C GLN A 782 35.03 3.43 -7.11
N ASN A 783 34.90 2.97 -5.87
CA ASN A 783 35.45 1.72 -5.40
C ASN A 783 34.43 0.58 -5.52
N GLN A 784 34.33 -0.03 -6.69
CA GLN A 784 33.34 -1.08 -6.99
C GLN A 784 33.48 -2.35 -6.14
N GLU A 785 34.66 -2.63 -5.58
CA GLU A 785 34.85 -3.74 -4.63
C GLU A 785 34.16 -3.44 -3.30
N GLU A 786 34.37 -2.25 -2.77
CA GLU A 786 33.74 -1.79 -1.53
C GLU A 786 32.20 -1.64 -1.71
N TRP A 787 31.77 -1.04 -2.82
CA TRP A 787 30.35 -0.90 -3.12
C TRP A 787 29.62 -2.24 -3.15
N SER A 788 30.18 -3.23 -3.88
CA SER A 788 29.59 -4.56 -3.96
C SER A 788 29.59 -5.31 -2.64
N LYS A 789 30.64 -5.14 -1.82
CA LYS A 789 30.70 -5.70 -0.47
C LYS A 789 29.54 -5.16 0.39
N ARG A 790 29.35 -3.86 0.44
CA ARG A 790 28.24 -3.21 1.16
C ARG A 790 26.88 -3.65 0.63
N ALA A 791 26.71 -3.73 -0.69
CA ALA A 791 25.47 -4.16 -1.32
C ALA A 791 25.10 -5.61 -0.95
N ILE A 792 26.07 -6.53 -0.93
CA ILE A 792 25.87 -7.92 -0.50
C ILE A 792 25.48 -7.97 0.98
N LEU A 793 26.13 -7.17 1.84
CA LEU A 793 25.79 -7.10 3.27
C LEU A 793 24.37 -6.56 3.48
N ASN A 794 23.91 -5.58 2.68
CA ASN A 794 22.52 -5.14 2.70
C ASN A 794 21.59 -6.32 2.41
N VAL A 795 21.78 -7.05 1.31
CA VAL A 795 20.95 -8.22 0.99
C VAL A 795 20.97 -9.25 2.13
N ALA A 796 22.17 -9.56 2.63
CA ALA A 796 22.36 -10.60 3.65
C ALA A 796 21.60 -10.33 4.97
N ARG A 797 21.36 -9.05 5.28
CA ARG A 797 20.84 -8.62 6.57
C ARG A 797 19.40 -8.12 6.55
N MET A 798 18.66 -8.33 5.43
CA MET A 798 17.27 -7.86 5.27
C MET A 798 16.20 -8.81 5.81
N ALA A 799 16.55 -9.86 6.50
CA ALA A 799 15.61 -10.87 6.99
C ALA A 799 14.50 -10.31 7.91
N LYS A 800 14.84 -9.34 8.77
CA LYS A 800 13.88 -8.65 9.67
C LYS A 800 12.70 -8.04 8.89
N PHE A 801 12.92 -7.62 7.64
CA PHE A 801 11.93 -6.91 6.84
C PHE A 801 11.11 -7.83 5.93
N SER A 802 11.07 -9.13 6.22
CA SER A 802 10.11 -10.06 5.62
C SER A 802 8.70 -9.82 6.15
N SER A 803 7.70 -9.77 5.26
CA SER A 803 6.30 -9.75 5.68
C SER A 803 5.87 -11.04 6.38
N ASP A 804 6.59 -12.14 6.20
CA ASP A 804 6.33 -13.39 6.95
C ASP A 804 6.64 -13.19 8.44
N ARG A 805 7.77 -12.55 8.78
CA ARG A 805 8.08 -12.15 10.16
C ARG A 805 7.01 -11.21 10.71
N THR A 806 6.62 -10.19 9.92
CA THR A 806 5.58 -9.23 10.32
C THR A 806 4.26 -9.96 10.64
N ILE A 807 3.81 -10.84 9.77
CA ILE A 807 2.57 -11.62 9.96
C ILE A 807 2.68 -12.58 11.15
N SER A 808 3.86 -13.17 11.39
CA SER A 808 4.09 -13.98 12.59
C SER A 808 3.87 -13.17 13.88
N GLU A 809 4.34 -11.93 13.91
CA GLU A 809 4.12 -11.02 15.05
C GLU A 809 2.65 -10.63 15.20
N TYR A 810 1.95 -10.30 14.12
CA TYR A 810 0.50 -10.06 14.14
C TYR A 810 -0.27 -11.28 14.65
N ALA A 811 0.03 -12.47 14.12
CA ALA A 811 -0.64 -13.70 14.49
C ALA A 811 -0.49 -14.01 15.99
N LYS A 812 0.71 -13.83 16.54
CA LYS A 812 1.03 -14.11 17.93
C LYS A 812 0.54 -13.03 18.89
N ASN A 813 0.81 -11.73 18.58
CA ASN A 813 0.66 -10.65 19.55
C ASN A 813 -0.68 -9.90 19.45
N ILE A 814 -1.38 -10.02 18.30
CA ILE A 814 -2.61 -9.26 18.04
C ILE A 814 -3.79 -10.19 17.79
N TRP A 815 -3.69 -11.09 16.80
CA TRP A 815 -4.83 -11.90 16.39
C TRP A 815 -5.01 -13.17 17.24
N HIS A 816 -3.94 -13.66 17.86
CA HIS A 816 -3.93 -14.93 18.59
C HIS A 816 -4.48 -16.06 17.72
N VAL A 817 -3.89 -16.22 16.51
CA VAL A 817 -4.23 -17.26 15.54
C VAL A 817 -3.04 -18.17 15.29
N GLU A 818 -3.33 -19.42 15.01
CA GLU A 818 -2.33 -20.44 14.66
C GLU A 818 -2.42 -20.81 13.19
N SER A 819 -1.30 -21.28 12.64
CA SER A 819 -1.22 -21.88 11.32
C SER A 819 -2.07 -23.14 11.26
N LEU A 820 -2.93 -23.24 10.28
CA LEU A 820 -3.69 -24.44 10.02
C LEU A 820 -2.82 -25.41 9.20
N ASN A 821 -2.12 -26.31 9.86
CA ASN A 821 -1.24 -27.27 9.20
C ASN A 821 -2.09 -28.23 8.34
N THR A 822 -2.28 -27.88 7.07
CA THR A 822 -3.13 -28.62 6.11
C THR A 822 -2.50 -29.93 5.63
N LYS A 823 -1.34 -30.30 6.18
CA LYS A 823 -0.58 -31.54 5.84
C LYS A 823 -1.02 -32.77 6.64
N LYS A 824 -2.20 -32.77 7.21
CA LYS A 824 -2.74 -34.00 7.83
C LYS A 824 -4.02 -34.48 7.18
#